data_58e81ceab6c42f11092743e7d442fdf6
#
_entry.id   58e81ceab6c42f11092743e7d442fdf6
#
_cell.length_a   1.000
_cell.length_b   1.000
_cell.length_c   1.000
_cell.angle_alpha   90.00
_cell.angle_beta   90.00
_cell.angle_gamma   90.00
#
_symmetry.space_group_name_H-M   'P 1'
#
loop_
_entity.id
_entity.type
_entity.pdbx_description
1 polymer ?
#
loop_
_entity_poly.entity_id
_entity_poly.type
_entity_poly.pdbx_seq_one_letter_code
_entity_poly.pdbx_strand_id
1 'polypeptide(L)'
;MYPAESAKEDALTRESEFIALRNLAEAELGGGSDFSGRGAANPNSVPAGTENPEHQGPTSPLERLTQNGRSKLEGHEVDGVVILAAGLSTRLAPLSYERPKPLFRVLGEVLIERLIKQARQAGIPNAYIVVGHMKEQLFYLEDKFDVELIEATEYLTRNNHDSVLAAGDRILNAYICSSDQYFSDNPFHRRELSSTFSVIDEEGSAPGERVIIDSQNLITGRDATGLSSSWLLRGPAFLSAEDGRRLLHIIEEEYDRPGTKDKLWEELLLDHIGEFQIRPRVLRASQVYEFNRLDDLCRLDAAFLENVDSSILDNICKTLHCSRADIGAVRPLTAGLTNLSVVFSCKGAEYVYRHPGAGTDELVNREAETFALEAAAELGLDTTFIYEDPREGWKLSQFIPDCESFDYANEHHVEMALGKLRQLHTSGKSSPWKFDFHAEAVRLTSLLRTERVPLPYDFETMEATIDSIADALDSASTESVLCHNDFYGPNILIHDGDACVIDWEYAAMGDYGYDLGNFIAQGSGYSPQEALTILPFYFGRPADQNEKNHLISCTAIVGWYWYVWGLYKEYAGSPTGHWLRIWYNAAKQFGEAALLNAPNKNCASGDLSEMQFYALASIADDPHAPIDPTLFSELENAALISPSGITNAGLKALEPYRAKRAIFFAAGFGSRMLPITVNTPKPLVRVWGVRIIDRLLDAVITAGIEEIYIIRGYLKDEFDQLLEKYPMVSFIDNPQYDTTNNISSALLAKDLFENAYVFESDLLLANPSLIQKYQYRSNYLAFPVEETEDWCFTVDEGNVIEGIAKGSSQPCWQMVGASYWNASDGKRLAEDIPDVFNSSAEAKQIFWDDVALDRRPERYSIHVRQCDPSDIVEIDTFQELQELDQAYHI
;
A
#
# COMPACT_ATOMS: atom_id res chain seq x y z
N MET A 1 52.34 -19.71 -12.33
CA MET A 1 51.86 -19.34 -10.99
C MET A 1 52.53 -18.05 -10.53
N TYR A 2 52.88 -17.07 -11.40
CA TYR A 2 53.58 -15.83 -11.05
C TYR A 2 53.09 -14.50 -11.69
N PRO A 3 52.03 -14.48 -12.54
CA PRO A 3 51.53 -13.18 -13.05
C PRO A 3 50.48 -12.50 -12.13
N ALA A 4 49.77 -13.25 -11.26
CA ALA A 4 48.68 -12.68 -10.45
C ALA A 4 49.17 -11.97 -9.19
N GLU A 5 50.31 -12.36 -8.59
CA GLU A 5 50.89 -11.69 -7.42
C GLU A 5 51.54 -10.37 -7.80
N SER A 6 52.24 -10.29 -8.93
CA SER A 6 52.82 -9.06 -9.43
C SER A 6 51.79 -8.00 -9.81
N ALA A 7 50.65 -8.40 -10.38
CA ALA A 7 49.56 -7.46 -10.69
C ALA A 7 48.86 -6.92 -9.41
N LYS A 8 48.83 -7.70 -8.34
CA LYS A 8 48.32 -7.29 -7.02
C LYS A 8 49.23 -6.26 -6.32
N GLU A 9 50.55 -6.50 -6.31
CA GLU A 9 51.52 -5.56 -5.76
C GLU A 9 51.52 -4.24 -6.52
N ASP A 10 51.37 -4.28 -7.87
CA ASP A 10 51.28 -3.09 -8.71
C ASP A 10 50.01 -2.28 -8.44
N ALA A 11 48.85 -2.93 -8.20
CA ALA A 11 47.58 -2.24 -7.93
C ALA A 11 47.58 -1.57 -6.53
N LEU A 12 48.06 -2.25 -5.48
CA LEU A 12 48.20 -1.68 -4.12
C LEU A 12 49.21 -0.53 -4.11
N THR A 13 50.30 -0.63 -4.89
CA THR A 13 51.29 0.40 -5.00
C THR A 13 50.76 1.65 -5.69
N ARG A 14 49.97 1.50 -6.73
CA ARG A 14 49.26 2.60 -7.43
C ARG A 14 48.28 3.32 -6.52
N GLU A 15 47.48 2.58 -5.75
CA GLU A 15 46.51 3.14 -4.83
C GLU A 15 47.19 3.93 -3.72
N SER A 16 48.24 3.37 -3.10
CA SER A 16 49.02 4.04 -2.07
C SER A 16 49.71 5.31 -2.59
N GLU A 17 50.25 5.26 -3.85
CA GLU A 17 50.82 6.44 -4.52
C GLU A 17 49.75 7.50 -4.79
N PHE A 18 48.56 7.11 -5.25
CA PHE A 18 47.47 8.04 -5.53
C PHE A 18 47.00 8.74 -4.25
N ILE A 19 46.79 7.99 -3.16
CA ILE A 19 46.38 8.55 -1.86
C ILE A 19 47.43 9.53 -1.34
N ALA A 20 48.74 9.23 -1.44
CA ALA A 20 49.80 10.14 -1.05
C ALA A 20 49.78 11.41 -1.88
N LEU A 21 49.66 11.32 -3.21
CA LEU A 21 49.60 12.47 -4.12
C LEU A 21 48.33 13.31 -3.87
N ARG A 22 47.16 12.67 -3.64
CA ARG A 22 45.93 13.34 -3.28
C ARG A 22 46.07 14.15 -1.99
N ASN A 23 46.58 13.54 -0.92
CA ASN A 23 46.76 14.21 0.36
C ASN A 23 47.71 15.41 0.26
N LEU A 24 48.77 15.34 -0.57
CA LEU A 24 49.65 16.47 -0.85
C LEU A 24 48.92 17.59 -1.60
N ALA A 25 48.07 17.25 -2.61
CA ALA A 25 47.29 18.21 -3.36
C ALA A 25 46.25 18.94 -2.49
N GLU A 26 45.59 18.22 -1.59
CA GLU A 26 44.62 18.78 -0.66
C GLU A 26 45.27 19.66 0.40
N ALA A 27 46.47 19.31 0.86
CA ALA A 27 47.27 20.16 1.78
C ALA A 27 47.73 21.47 1.14
N GLU A 28 48.02 21.46 -0.18
CA GLU A 28 48.34 22.70 -0.95
C GLU A 28 47.13 23.64 -1.03
N LEU A 29 45.90 23.11 -1.15
CA LEU A 29 44.64 23.88 -1.19
C LEU A 29 44.25 24.43 0.19
N GLY A 30 44.52 23.72 1.29
CA GLY A 30 44.19 24.12 2.67
C GLY A 30 45.14 25.18 3.28
N GLY A 31 46.30 25.41 2.65
CA GLY A 31 47.32 26.36 3.14
C GLY A 31 47.07 27.85 2.81
N GLY A 32 45.94 28.19 2.21
CA GLY A 32 45.65 29.53 1.68
C GLY A 32 44.59 30.37 2.42
N SER A 33 44.07 29.97 3.57
CA SER A 33 43.05 30.74 4.28
C SER A 33 43.45 31.06 5.73
N ASP A 34 44.14 32.21 5.89
CA ASP A 34 44.21 32.90 7.18
C ASP A 34 42.84 33.47 7.56
N PHE A 35 42.17 32.82 8.48
CA PHE A 35 41.05 33.42 9.22
C PHE A 35 41.52 33.72 10.64
N SER A 36 42.00 34.92 10.88
CA SER A 36 42.23 35.49 12.19
C SER A 36 40.88 35.86 12.85
N GLY A 37 40.31 34.94 13.60
CA GLY A 37 39.22 35.19 14.52
C GLY A 37 39.75 35.49 15.93
N ARG A 38 39.61 36.72 16.40
CA ARG A 38 39.96 37.20 17.73
C ARG A 38 39.22 36.42 18.82
N GLY A 39 39.88 35.59 19.59
CA GLY A 39 39.42 35.04 20.84
C GLY A 39 40.01 35.77 22.04
N ALA A 40 39.17 36.19 22.98
CA ALA A 40 39.50 36.99 24.16
C ALA A 40 40.52 36.33 25.09
N ALA A 41 41.44 37.12 25.56
CA ALA A 41 42.50 36.78 26.48
C ALA A 41 41.97 36.55 27.93
N ASN A 42 42.46 35.53 28.58
CA ASN A 42 42.37 35.35 30.02
C ASN A 42 43.69 35.71 30.64
N PRO A 43 43.80 36.66 31.59
CA PRO A 43 45.01 37.07 32.18
C PRO A 43 45.27 36.35 33.53
N ASN A 44 46.20 35.43 33.56
CA ASN A 44 46.94 35.04 34.77
C ASN A 44 47.87 33.87 34.51
N SER A 45 49.15 34.12 34.26
CA SER A 45 50.30 33.29 34.74
C SER A 45 51.58 34.03 34.63
N VAL A 46 52.31 34.03 35.73
CA VAL A 46 53.58 34.63 36.02
C VAL A 46 54.73 33.80 35.43
N PRO A 47 55.91 34.39 35.11
CA PRO A 47 56.96 33.76 34.32
C PRO A 47 58.12 33.16 35.21
N ALA A 48 58.75 32.13 34.64
CA ALA A 48 60.18 31.80 35.02
C ALA A 48 60.76 30.89 33.93
N GLY A 49 61.67 31.25 33.21
CA GLY A 49 63.08 31.28 33.23
C GLY A 49 63.77 29.94 32.94
N THR A 50 64.48 29.89 31.88
CA THR A 50 65.90 29.50 31.65
C THR A 50 66.09 28.80 30.29
N GLU A 51 67.02 29.35 29.56
CA GLU A 51 67.61 28.88 28.33
C GLU A 51 68.30 27.52 28.49
N ASN A 52 68.15 26.66 27.45
CA ASN A 52 69.31 25.98 26.87
C ASN A 52 68.98 25.38 25.50
N PRO A 53 69.91 25.27 24.58
CA PRO A 53 69.73 25.16 23.17
C PRO A 53 69.86 23.73 22.60
N GLU A 54 69.48 23.59 21.34
CA GLU A 54 69.80 22.47 20.46
C GLU A 54 68.97 21.17 20.63
N HIS A 55 67.78 21.16 19.92
CA HIS A 55 67.47 20.05 19.09
C HIS A 55 66.81 20.59 17.84
N GLN A 56 67.56 20.64 16.75
CA GLN A 56 67.08 20.74 15.37
C GLN A 56 66.31 19.50 15.12
N GLY A 57 64.94 19.61 15.19
CA GLY A 57 64.02 18.67 14.58
C GLY A 57 64.09 18.89 13.05
N PRO A 58 63.96 17.83 12.24
CA PRO A 58 64.03 18.00 10.78
C PRO A 58 62.84 18.88 10.32
N THR A 59 63.17 20.08 9.85
CA THR A 59 62.27 20.81 8.95
C THR A 59 62.12 19.98 7.71
N SER A 60 61.07 19.13 7.64
CA SER A 60 60.66 18.50 6.42
C SER A 60 60.29 19.62 5.44
N PRO A 61 60.98 19.75 4.29
CA PRO A 61 60.49 20.61 3.24
C PRO A 61 59.11 20.03 2.84
N LEU A 62 58.09 20.84 2.90
CA LEU A 62 56.82 20.52 2.31
C LEU A 62 57.09 20.09 0.86
N GLU A 63 57.03 18.80 0.56
CA GLU A 63 57.15 18.27 -0.79
C GLU A 63 55.99 18.86 -1.61
N ARG A 64 56.35 19.85 -2.45
CA ARG A 64 55.39 20.41 -3.38
C ARG A 64 55.07 19.36 -4.44
N LEU A 65 53.78 19.23 -4.76
CA LEU A 65 53.30 18.33 -5.80
C LEU A 65 54.02 18.63 -7.13
N THR A 66 54.78 17.66 -7.63
CA THR A 66 55.46 17.78 -8.92
C THR A 66 54.45 17.85 -10.08
N GLN A 67 54.87 18.39 -11.27
CA GLN A 67 54.03 18.40 -12.44
C GLN A 67 53.56 16.99 -12.85
N ASN A 68 54.45 16.00 -12.69
CA ASN A 68 54.14 14.60 -12.95
C ASN A 68 53.12 14.05 -11.93
N GLY A 69 53.22 14.46 -10.63
CA GLY A 69 52.23 14.11 -9.62
C GLY A 69 50.87 14.73 -9.92
N ARG A 70 50.84 15.97 -10.40
CA ARG A 70 49.55 16.61 -10.80
C ARG A 70 48.92 15.90 -12.01
N SER A 71 49.71 15.52 -13.02
CA SER A 71 49.23 14.79 -14.20
C SER A 71 48.66 13.40 -13.86
N LYS A 72 49.16 12.74 -12.82
CA LYS A 72 48.62 11.48 -12.31
C LYS A 72 47.26 11.61 -11.60
N LEU A 73 46.95 12.82 -11.15
CA LEU A 73 45.63 13.14 -10.51
C LEU A 73 44.61 13.71 -11.49
N GLU A 74 45.03 14.07 -12.69
CA GLU A 74 44.14 14.52 -13.77
C GLU A 74 43.22 13.38 -14.20
N GLY A 75 41.91 13.67 -14.38
CA GLY A 75 40.89 12.70 -14.77
C GLY A 75 40.27 11.94 -13.62
N HIS A 76 40.69 12.19 -12.38
CA HIS A 76 40.11 11.57 -11.16
C HIS A 76 39.33 12.57 -10.32
N GLU A 77 38.89 13.67 -10.88
CA GLU A 77 38.15 14.71 -10.19
C GLU A 77 36.70 14.28 -9.98
N VAL A 78 36.19 14.47 -8.75
CA VAL A 78 34.80 14.21 -8.38
C VAL A 78 33.90 15.32 -8.93
N ASP A 79 32.82 14.97 -9.62
CA ASP A 79 31.91 15.89 -10.27
C ASP A 79 30.88 16.50 -9.32
N GLY A 80 30.46 15.74 -8.31
CA GLY A 80 29.43 16.21 -7.39
C GLY A 80 29.25 15.37 -6.10
N VAL A 81 28.33 15.83 -5.27
CA VAL A 81 27.79 15.07 -4.14
C VAL A 81 26.26 15.07 -4.23
N VAL A 82 25.65 13.91 -4.14
CA VAL A 82 24.20 13.70 -4.03
C VAL A 82 23.87 13.42 -2.57
N ILE A 83 23.03 14.24 -1.98
CA ILE A 83 22.58 14.11 -0.59
C ILE A 83 21.12 13.68 -0.58
N LEU A 84 20.83 12.48 -0.07
CA LEU A 84 19.49 11.94 0.01
C LEU A 84 18.76 12.51 1.23
N ALA A 85 17.68 13.27 1.00
CA ALA A 85 16.96 14.05 2.00
C ALA A 85 15.43 13.94 1.90
N ALA A 86 14.89 12.95 1.14
CA ALA A 86 13.46 12.86 0.82
C ALA A 86 12.62 12.17 1.92
N GLY A 87 13.22 11.39 2.82
CA GLY A 87 12.51 10.49 3.73
C GLY A 87 11.72 11.17 4.85
N LEU A 88 10.64 10.52 5.30
CA LEU A 88 9.74 10.97 6.38
C LEU A 88 10.39 11.05 7.77
N SER A 89 11.46 10.30 8.02
CA SER A 89 12.19 10.28 9.31
C SER A 89 11.31 10.01 10.55
N THR A 90 10.31 9.16 10.43
CA THR A 90 9.29 8.89 11.47
C THR A 90 9.87 8.48 12.82
N ARG A 91 11.05 7.85 12.83
CA ARG A 91 11.75 7.43 14.05
C ARG A 91 12.31 8.60 14.87
N LEU A 92 12.31 9.83 14.32
CA LEU A 92 12.70 11.07 14.99
C LEU A 92 11.50 11.92 15.43
N ALA A 93 10.30 11.33 15.38
CA ALA A 93 9.13 11.96 15.97
C ALA A 93 9.39 12.31 17.46
N PRO A 94 8.85 13.42 17.99
CA PRO A 94 7.90 14.32 17.30
C PRO A 94 8.57 15.38 16.44
N LEU A 95 9.88 15.56 16.49
CA LEU A 95 10.58 16.66 15.82
C LEU A 95 10.48 16.59 14.29
N SER A 96 10.41 15.37 13.74
CA SER A 96 10.20 15.17 12.29
C SER A 96 8.81 15.57 11.80
N TYR A 97 7.86 15.85 12.70
CA TYR A 97 6.55 16.36 12.36
C TYR A 97 6.55 17.87 12.10
N GLU A 98 7.53 18.59 12.66
CA GLU A 98 7.68 20.03 12.53
C GLU A 98 8.66 20.43 11.45
N ARG A 99 9.70 19.61 11.24
CA ARG A 99 10.74 19.89 10.24
C ARG A 99 11.42 18.62 9.75
N PRO A 100 11.88 18.59 8.51
CA PRO A 100 12.59 17.45 7.98
C PRO A 100 13.93 17.28 8.69
N LYS A 101 14.36 16.03 8.90
CA LYS A 101 15.58 15.63 9.60
C LYS A 101 16.85 16.39 9.14
N PRO A 102 17.06 16.63 7.83
CA PRO A 102 18.22 17.39 7.34
C PRO A 102 18.40 18.77 7.97
N LEU A 103 17.31 19.37 8.47
CA LEU A 103 17.30 20.70 9.09
C LEU A 103 17.53 20.69 10.60
N PHE A 104 17.74 19.53 11.21
CA PHE A 104 18.07 19.48 12.64
C PHE A 104 19.41 20.15 12.89
N ARG A 105 19.43 20.93 13.98
CA ARG A 105 20.64 21.63 14.42
C ARG A 105 21.34 20.82 15.50
N VAL A 106 22.49 20.26 15.19
CA VAL A 106 23.29 19.42 16.08
C VAL A 106 24.62 20.12 16.34
N LEU A 107 25.00 20.24 17.60
CA LEU A 107 26.20 21.00 18.02
C LEU A 107 26.27 22.42 17.44
N GLY A 108 25.11 23.05 17.23
CA GLY A 108 24.99 24.40 16.71
C GLY A 108 24.97 24.53 15.18
N GLU A 109 25.14 23.45 14.42
CA GLU A 109 25.13 23.46 12.95
C GLU A 109 23.93 22.68 12.39
N VAL A 110 23.35 23.14 11.28
CA VAL A 110 22.29 22.42 10.54
C VAL A 110 22.95 21.27 9.76
N LEU A 111 22.42 20.05 9.90
CA LEU A 111 23.04 18.83 9.36
C LEU A 111 23.35 18.94 7.87
N ILE A 112 22.35 19.27 7.05
CA ILE A 112 22.53 19.34 5.59
C ILE A 112 23.47 20.48 5.19
N GLU A 113 23.40 21.62 5.88
CA GLU A 113 24.34 22.72 5.62
C GLU A 113 25.78 22.35 5.91
N ARG A 114 26.02 21.53 6.95
CA ARG A 114 27.32 21.00 7.28
C ARG A 114 27.86 20.10 6.18
N LEU A 115 27.05 19.16 5.68
CA LEU A 115 27.44 18.28 4.58
C LEU A 115 27.81 19.08 3.31
N ILE A 116 27.00 20.06 2.94
CA ILE A 116 27.26 20.94 1.78
C ILE A 116 28.58 21.70 1.99
N LYS A 117 28.80 22.28 3.17
CA LYS A 117 30.04 22.99 3.51
C LYS A 117 31.25 22.06 3.43
N GLN A 118 31.15 20.83 3.94
CA GLN A 118 32.25 19.85 3.88
C GLN A 118 32.56 19.45 2.42
N ALA A 119 31.55 19.23 1.59
CA ALA A 119 31.76 18.96 0.16
C ALA A 119 32.45 20.14 -0.55
N ARG A 120 32.01 21.38 -0.28
CA ARG A 120 32.65 22.60 -0.81
C ARG A 120 34.07 22.79 -0.31
N GLN A 121 34.35 22.49 0.97
CA GLN A 121 35.70 22.53 1.53
C GLN A 121 36.63 21.51 0.88
N ALA A 122 36.11 20.35 0.46
CA ALA A 122 36.87 19.37 -0.28
C ALA A 122 37.09 19.79 -1.76
N GLY A 123 36.51 20.90 -2.20
CA GLY A 123 36.62 21.42 -3.56
C GLY A 123 35.66 20.75 -4.58
N ILE A 124 34.64 20.04 -4.12
CA ILE A 124 33.63 19.44 -4.99
C ILE A 124 32.72 20.54 -5.56
N PRO A 125 32.55 20.63 -6.90
CA PRO A 125 31.89 21.77 -7.52
C PRO A 125 30.37 21.78 -7.37
N ASN A 126 29.73 20.61 -7.43
CA ASN A 126 28.29 20.51 -7.49
C ASN A 126 27.75 19.77 -6.25
N ALA A 127 26.60 20.21 -5.75
CA ALA A 127 25.86 19.52 -4.69
C ALA A 127 24.39 19.41 -5.13
N TYR A 128 23.87 18.21 -5.10
CA TYR A 128 22.52 17.83 -5.48
C TYR A 128 21.80 17.32 -4.25
N ILE A 129 20.61 17.83 -3.97
CA ILE A 129 19.84 17.46 -2.79
C ILE A 129 18.55 16.79 -3.26
N VAL A 130 18.38 15.51 -2.97
CA VAL A 130 17.13 14.83 -3.31
C VAL A 130 16.13 15.05 -2.19
N VAL A 131 15.04 15.74 -2.50
CA VAL A 131 14.02 16.20 -1.56
C VAL A 131 12.68 15.48 -1.77
N GLY A 132 11.86 15.42 -0.73
CA GLY A 132 10.53 14.83 -0.75
C GLY A 132 9.68 15.42 0.39
N HIS A 133 9.70 14.79 1.55
CA HIS A 133 8.94 15.25 2.72
C HIS A 133 9.32 16.67 3.16
N MET A 134 8.30 17.55 3.26
CA MET A 134 8.46 18.97 3.64
C MET A 134 9.53 19.70 2.81
N LYS A 135 9.59 19.39 1.50
CA LYS A 135 10.62 19.93 0.57
C LYS A 135 10.69 21.44 0.58
N GLU A 136 9.57 22.14 0.82
CA GLU A 136 9.46 23.60 0.84
C GLU A 136 10.39 24.23 1.87
N GLN A 137 10.62 23.54 2.99
CA GLN A 137 11.56 24.00 4.02
C GLN A 137 13.02 23.92 3.59
N LEU A 138 13.33 23.22 2.49
CA LEU A 138 14.68 23.05 1.95
C LEU A 138 14.99 24.00 0.79
N PHE A 139 14.00 24.70 0.23
CA PHE A 139 14.18 25.57 -0.94
C PHE A 139 15.22 26.67 -0.73
N TYR A 140 15.38 27.19 0.48
CA TYR A 140 16.40 28.21 0.79
C TYR A 140 17.84 27.75 0.53
N LEU A 141 18.08 26.45 0.42
CA LEU A 141 19.43 25.92 0.16
C LEU A 141 19.93 26.27 -1.24
N GLU A 142 19.05 26.39 -2.24
CA GLU A 142 19.40 26.82 -3.58
C GLU A 142 20.02 28.21 -3.54
N ASP A 143 19.34 29.18 -2.93
CA ASP A 143 19.81 30.56 -2.81
C ASP A 143 21.07 30.68 -1.94
N LYS A 144 21.14 29.91 -0.86
CA LYS A 144 22.21 30.04 0.14
C LYS A 144 23.50 29.35 -0.28
N PHE A 145 23.41 28.22 -0.99
CA PHE A 145 24.56 27.37 -1.27
C PHE A 145 24.75 27.07 -2.77
N ASP A 146 23.94 27.61 -3.65
CA ASP A 146 23.99 27.30 -5.09
C ASP A 146 24.00 25.78 -5.32
N VAL A 147 22.97 25.11 -4.83
CA VAL A 147 22.73 23.66 -4.96
C VAL A 147 21.52 23.42 -5.86
N GLU A 148 21.43 22.24 -6.47
CA GLU A 148 20.25 21.81 -7.24
C GLU A 148 19.37 20.92 -6.37
N LEU A 149 18.07 21.23 -6.25
CA LEU A 149 17.09 20.38 -5.60
C LEU A 149 16.43 19.45 -6.62
N ILE A 150 16.34 18.17 -6.29
CA ILE A 150 15.75 17.13 -7.15
C ILE A 150 14.61 16.48 -6.35
N GLU A 151 13.41 16.44 -6.92
CA GLU A 151 12.27 15.86 -6.26
C GLU A 151 12.20 14.34 -6.51
N ALA A 152 12.14 13.56 -5.42
CA ALA A 152 11.74 12.17 -5.44
C ALA A 152 10.22 12.09 -5.27
N THR A 153 9.50 11.56 -6.25
CA THR A 153 8.03 11.58 -6.25
C THR A 153 7.42 10.41 -5.49
N GLU A 154 8.13 9.28 -5.40
CA GLU A 154 7.64 8.04 -4.78
C GLU A 154 8.13 7.83 -3.33
N TYR A 155 8.65 8.87 -2.68
CA TYR A 155 9.26 8.79 -1.33
C TYR A 155 8.30 8.28 -0.23
N LEU A 156 6.98 8.31 -0.46
CA LEU A 156 5.96 7.77 0.46
C LEU A 156 5.78 6.27 0.32
N THR A 157 5.99 5.73 -0.86
CA THR A 157 5.67 4.36 -1.24
C THR A 157 6.90 3.50 -1.44
N ARG A 158 8.07 4.12 -1.66
CA ARG A 158 9.35 3.46 -1.93
C ARG A 158 10.46 3.96 -0.99
N ASN A 159 11.49 3.15 -0.84
CA ASN A 159 12.65 3.49 -0.03
C ASN A 159 13.65 4.35 -0.83
N ASN A 160 14.84 4.63 -0.29
CA ASN A 160 15.83 5.57 -0.83
C ASN A 160 16.44 5.20 -2.20
N HIS A 161 16.19 3.99 -2.73
CA HIS A 161 16.55 3.65 -4.11
C HIS A 161 15.80 4.53 -5.13
N ASP A 162 14.55 4.94 -4.83
CA ASP A 162 13.81 5.93 -5.61
C ASP A 162 14.53 7.28 -5.65
N SER A 163 15.06 7.72 -4.52
CA SER A 163 15.84 8.95 -4.44
C SER A 163 17.12 8.90 -5.28
N VAL A 164 17.77 7.73 -5.37
CA VAL A 164 18.95 7.54 -6.24
C VAL A 164 18.54 7.55 -7.71
N LEU A 165 17.41 6.92 -8.04
CA LEU A 165 16.87 6.94 -9.41
C LEU A 165 16.46 8.36 -9.83
N ALA A 166 15.81 9.13 -8.95
CA ALA A 166 15.46 10.53 -9.19
C ALA A 166 16.68 11.40 -9.44
N ALA A 167 17.80 11.15 -8.76
CA ALA A 167 19.07 11.85 -9.01
C ALA A 167 19.64 11.57 -10.40
N GLY A 168 19.36 10.40 -10.99
CA GLY A 168 19.76 10.03 -12.34
C GLY A 168 21.28 10.22 -12.57
N ASP A 169 21.67 10.80 -13.69
CA ASP A 169 23.07 11.00 -14.07
C ASP A 169 23.92 11.82 -13.07
N ARG A 170 23.30 12.48 -12.06
CA ARG A 170 24.04 13.23 -11.04
C ARG A 170 24.84 12.34 -10.08
N ILE A 171 24.52 11.02 -10.04
CA ILE A 171 25.34 10.07 -9.25
C ILE A 171 26.61 9.63 -9.97
N LEU A 172 26.77 9.97 -11.26
CA LEU A 172 27.92 9.55 -12.05
C LEU A 172 29.16 10.34 -11.62
N ASN A 173 30.23 9.63 -11.29
CA ASN A 173 31.48 10.20 -10.79
C ASN A 173 31.26 11.13 -9.57
N ALA A 174 30.34 10.73 -8.68
CA ALA A 174 29.88 11.53 -7.56
C ALA A 174 29.81 10.74 -6.25
N TYR A 175 29.79 11.49 -5.13
CA TYR A 175 29.45 10.91 -3.85
C TYR A 175 27.94 10.81 -3.67
N ILE A 176 27.49 9.75 -3.01
CA ILE A 176 26.14 9.59 -2.51
C ILE A 176 26.22 9.49 -0.98
N CYS A 177 25.46 10.31 -0.26
CA CYS A 177 25.38 10.24 1.19
C CYS A 177 23.98 10.55 1.71
N SER A 178 23.66 10.03 2.89
CA SER A 178 22.40 10.31 3.57
C SER A 178 22.49 11.63 4.35
N SER A 179 21.40 12.41 4.37
CA SER A 179 21.33 13.70 5.08
C SER A 179 21.29 13.58 6.61
N ASP A 180 21.21 12.38 7.14
CA ASP A 180 21.16 12.07 8.56
C ASP A 180 22.54 11.76 9.17
N GLN A 181 23.58 11.89 8.37
CA GLN A 181 24.95 11.64 8.79
C GLN A 181 25.65 12.93 9.24
N TYR A 182 26.36 12.84 10.37
CA TYR A 182 27.23 13.90 10.89
C TYR A 182 28.66 13.40 10.89
N PHE A 183 29.55 14.12 10.22
CA PHE A 183 30.97 13.81 10.19
C PHE A 183 31.76 14.81 11.04
N SER A 184 32.52 14.32 12.03
CA SER A 184 33.40 15.17 12.81
C SER A 184 34.54 15.73 11.96
N ASP A 185 35.11 14.89 11.11
CA ASP A 185 36.12 15.24 10.12
C ASP A 185 35.50 15.15 8.71
N ASN A 186 36.01 15.93 7.77
CA ASN A 186 35.51 15.94 6.42
C ASN A 186 35.75 14.59 5.71
N PRO A 187 34.70 13.83 5.27
CA PRO A 187 34.87 12.53 4.65
C PRO A 187 35.07 12.63 3.11
N PHE A 188 34.90 13.82 2.52
CA PHE A 188 34.93 14.05 1.09
C PHE A 188 36.31 14.40 0.60
N HIS A 189 36.63 13.98 -0.61
CA HIS A 189 37.86 14.31 -1.33
C HIS A 189 37.58 14.86 -2.71
N ARG A 190 38.41 15.78 -3.19
CA ARG A 190 38.30 16.34 -4.52
C ARG A 190 38.52 15.30 -5.62
N ARG A 191 39.28 14.25 -5.34
CA ARG A 191 39.68 13.22 -6.31
C ARG A 191 39.55 11.83 -5.73
N GLU A 192 39.06 10.91 -6.55
CA GLU A 192 38.90 9.50 -6.25
C GLU A 192 39.44 8.61 -7.38
N LEU A 193 40.17 7.55 -7.02
CA LEU A 193 40.77 6.64 -7.98
C LEU A 193 39.77 5.61 -8.55
N SER A 194 38.87 5.13 -7.71
CA SER A 194 37.88 4.09 -8.02
C SER A 194 36.70 4.22 -7.06
N SER A 195 35.61 3.52 -7.37
CA SER A 195 34.44 3.49 -6.50
C SER A 195 34.80 2.99 -5.09
N THR A 196 34.29 3.70 -4.10
CA THR A 196 34.53 3.42 -2.68
C THR A 196 33.24 3.47 -1.89
N PHE A 197 33.13 2.65 -0.85
CA PHE A 197 32.09 2.79 0.16
C PHE A 197 32.71 2.89 1.55
N SER A 198 32.26 3.86 2.34
CA SER A 198 32.78 4.06 3.67
C SER A 198 32.31 2.96 4.62
N VAL A 199 33.24 2.44 5.43
CA VAL A 199 32.98 1.39 6.43
C VAL A 199 33.60 1.80 7.76
N ILE A 200 33.00 1.33 8.85
CA ILE A 200 33.56 1.42 10.20
C ILE A 200 33.75 0.02 10.76
N ASP A 201 34.75 -0.14 11.60
CA ASP A 201 34.96 -1.34 12.41
C ASP A 201 34.14 -1.21 13.69
N GLU A 202 33.03 -1.95 13.78
CA GLU A 202 32.12 -1.90 14.92
C GLU A 202 31.64 -3.31 15.27
N GLU A 203 32.11 -3.79 16.44
CA GLU A 203 31.66 -5.07 17.00
C GLU A 203 30.29 -4.93 17.65
N GLY A 204 29.43 -5.95 17.46
CA GLY A 204 28.12 -6.02 18.11
C GLY A 204 26.93 -5.96 17.17
N SER A 205 25.75 -5.66 17.72
CA SER A 205 24.45 -5.67 17.02
C SER A 205 24.00 -4.28 16.51
N ALA A 206 24.95 -3.39 16.20
CA ALA A 206 24.59 -2.09 15.62
C ALA A 206 23.79 -2.28 14.33
N PRO A 207 22.69 -1.52 14.13
CA PRO A 207 21.87 -1.62 12.94
C PRO A 207 22.60 -1.09 11.69
N GLY A 208 22.42 -1.73 10.57
CA GLY A 208 22.99 -1.38 9.28
C GLY A 208 23.58 -2.59 8.56
N GLU A 209 23.95 -2.36 7.29
CA GLU A 209 24.47 -3.41 6.41
C GLU A 209 25.93 -3.74 6.73
N ARG A 210 26.20 -5.02 7.02
CA ARG A 210 27.55 -5.53 7.23
C ARG A 210 28.10 -6.15 5.96
N VAL A 211 29.37 -5.91 5.69
CA VAL A 211 30.01 -6.35 4.45
C VAL A 211 31.23 -7.21 4.69
N ILE A 212 31.49 -8.07 3.73
CA ILE A 212 32.69 -8.93 3.68
C ILE A 212 33.71 -8.27 2.77
N ILE A 213 34.93 -8.08 3.29
CA ILE A 213 36.05 -7.53 2.54
C ILE A 213 37.04 -8.66 2.26
N ASP A 214 37.43 -8.83 1.01
CA ASP A 214 38.35 -9.86 0.59
C ASP A 214 39.85 -9.49 0.75
N SER A 215 40.73 -10.41 0.41
CA SER A 215 42.19 -10.18 0.43
C SER A 215 42.70 -9.21 -0.62
N GLN A 216 41.84 -8.73 -1.54
CA GLN A 216 42.14 -7.72 -2.55
C GLN A 216 41.66 -6.33 -2.16
N ASN A 217 41.18 -6.18 -0.93
CA ASN A 217 40.57 -4.94 -0.42
C ASN A 217 39.34 -4.53 -1.24
N LEU A 218 38.48 -5.51 -1.59
CA LEU A 218 37.20 -5.28 -2.26
C LEU A 218 36.04 -5.74 -1.39
N ILE A 219 34.93 -5.05 -1.44
CA ILE A 219 33.67 -5.48 -0.85
C ILE A 219 33.11 -6.56 -1.79
N THR A 220 32.88 -7.77 -1.25
CA THR A 220 32.51 -8.95 -2.04
C THR A 220 31.15 -9.53 -1.68
N GLY A 221 30.50 -9.06 -0.63
CA GLY A 221 29.21 -9.57 -0.21
C GLY A 221 28.70 -8.94 1.07
N ARG A 222 27.43 -9.27 1.36
CA ARG A 222 26.74 -8.94 2.61
C ARG A 222 26.98 -10.02 3.65
N ASP A 223 27.27 -9.65 4.89
CA ASP A 223 27.21 -10.56 6.02
C ASP A 223 25.83 -10.56 6.68
N ALA A 224 24.90 -11.32 6.13
CA ALA A 224 23.52 -11.43 6.62
C ALA A 224 23.43 -11.97 8.07
N THR A 225 24.50 -12.64 8.57
CA THR A 225 24.52 -13.21 9.91
C THR A 225 25.07 -12.26 10.97
N GLY A 226 25.83 -11.24 10.54
CA GLY A 226 26.57 -10.33 11.43
C GLY A 226 27.62 -11.01 12.32
N LEU A 227 27.97 -12.26 12.01
CA LEU A 227 28.91 -13.08 12.83
C LEU A 227 30.31 -13.17 12.23
N SER A 228 30.44 -12.94 10.92
CA SER A 228 31.69 -13.13 10.18
C SER A 228 32.44 -11.84 9.89
N SER A 229 31.81 -10.69 10.04
CA SER A 229 32.42 -9.38 9.78
C SER A 229 32.03 -8.33 10.80
N SER A 230 33.01 -7.52 11.22
CA SER A 230 32.76 -6.28 11.99
C SER A 230 32.56 -5.04 11.11
N TRP A 231 32.74 -5.17 9.77
CA TRP A 231 32.68 -4.04 8.86
C TRP A 231 31.24 -3.62 8.57
N LEU A 232 30.84 -2.46 9.10
CA LEU A 232 29.52 -1.88 8.92
C LEU A 232 29.58 -0.77 7.87
N LEU A 233 28.71 -0.78 6.85
CA LEU A 233 28.58 0.33 5.93
C LEU A 233 28.08 1.57 6.67
N ARG A 234 28.87 2.64 6.62
CA ARG A 234 28.52 3.89 7.29
C ARG A 234 29.28 5.05 6.71
N GLY A 235 28.57 5.97 6.10
CA GLY A 235 29.16 7.15 5.49
C GLY A 235 28.97 7.19 3.98
N PRO A 236 29.62 8.17 3.30
CA PRO A 236 29.40 8.35 1.88
C PRO A 236 30.00 7.21 1.04
N ALA A 237 29.32 6.88 -0.05
CA ALA A 237 29.89 6.12 -1.14
C ALA A 237 30.31 7.06 -2.27
N PHE A 238 31.42 6.78 -2.92
CA PHE A 238 31.79 7.38 -4.21
C PHE A 238 31.60 6.33 -5.31
N LEU A 239 30.89 6.67 -6.36
CA LEU A 239 30.73 5.83 -7.54
C LEU A 239 31.38 6.46 -8.76
N SER A 240 32.20 5.67 -9.46
CA SER A 240 32.70 6.04 -10.78
C SER A 240 31.53 6.20 -11.76
N ALA A 241 31.75 6.89 -12.86
CA ALA A 241 30.71 7.04 -13.89
C ALA A 241 30.24 5.70 -14.47
N GLU A 242 31.08 4.67 -14.49
CA GLU A 242 30.72 3.32 -14.94
C GLU A 242 29.83 2.63 -13.91
N ASP A 243 30.27 2.61 -12.65
CA ASP A 243 29.51 1.95 -11.58
C ASP A 243 28.20 2.68 -11.27
N GLY A 244 28.18 4.03 -11.38
CA GLY A 244 26.96 4.80 -11.26
C GLY A 244 25.90 4.44 -12.31
N ARG A 245 26.29 4.29 -13.60
CA ARG A 245 25.36 3.84 -14.64
C ARG A 245 24.86 2.43 -14.40
N ARG A 246 25.75 1.53 -13.94
CA ARG A 246 25.39 0.15 -13.63
C ARG A 246 24.36 0.11 -12.49
N LEU A 247 24.58 0.91 -11.45
CA LEU A 247 23.63 1.00 -10.34
C LEU A 247 22.25 1.52 -10.80
N LEU A 248 22.22 2.59 -11.61
CA LEU A 248 20.95 3.10 -12.14
C LEU A 248 20.21 2.04 -12.95
N HIS A 249 20.94 1.34 -13.83
CA HIS A 249 20.35 0.26 -14.63
C HIS A 249 19.77 -0.88 -13.76
N ILE A 250 20.48 -1.30 -12.70
CA ILE A 250 19.98 -2.29 -11.74
C ILE A 250 18.70 -1.79 -11.04
N ILE A 251 18.71 -0.53 -10.58
CA ILE A 251 17.52 0.04 -9.92
C ILE A 251 16.35 0.07 -10.90
N GLU A 252 16.55 0.52 -12.15
CA GLU A 252 15.51 0.55 -13.20
C GLU A 252 14.95 -0.85 -13.48
N GLU A 253 15.82 -1.86 -13.64
CA GLU A 253 15.40 -3.23 -13.92
C GLU A 253 14.64 -3.88 -12.76
N GLU A 254 14.99 -3.53 -11.50
CA GLU A 254 14.36 -4.10 -10.32
C GLU A 254 13.22 -3.27 -9.77
N TYR A 255 12.99 -2.06 -10.29
CA TYR A 255 12.12 -1.05 -9.70
C TYR A 255 10.72 -1.57 -9.38
N ASP A 256 10.10 -2.30 -10.32
CA ASP A 256 8.75 -2.83 -10.19
C ASP A 256 8.70 -4.30 -9.73
N ARG A 257 9.85 -4.89 -9.37
CA ARG A 257 9.86 -6.25 -8.85
C ARG A 257 9.28 -6.30 -7.43
N PRO A 258 8.48 -7.32 -7.10
CA PRO A 258 7.97 -7.51 -5.74
C PRO A 258 9.10 -7.52 -4.70
N GLY A 259 8.89 -6.79 -3.62
CA GLY A 259 9.85 -6.66 -2.53
C GLY A 259 10.96 -5.61 -2.72
N THR A 260 11.09 -5.01 -3.91
CA THR A 260 12.10 -3.95 -4.15
C THR A 260 11.71 -2.63 -3.52
N LYS A 261 10.41 -2.31 -3.42
CA LYS A 261 9.94 -1.03 -2.88
C LYS A 261 10.49 -0.70 -1.48
N ASP A 262 10.74 -1.72 -0.66
CA ASP A 262 11.23 -1.56 0.71
C ASP A 262 12.76 -1.61 0.83
N LYS A 263 13.48 -1.96 -0.26
CA LYS A 263 14.94 -2.06 -0.26
C LYS A 263 15.61 -0.69 -0.27
N LEU A 264 16.71 -0.59 0.44
CA LEU A 264 17.66 0.52 0.32
C LEU A 264 18.48 0.37 -0.97
N TRP A 265 18.96 1.48 -1.54
CA TRP A 265 19.87 1.42 -2.70
C TRP A 265 21.17 0.68 -2.37
N GLU A 266 21.64 0.76 -1.12
CA GLU A 266 22.77 0.01 -0.60
C GLU A 266 22.54 -1.50 -0.67
N GLU A 267 21.32 -1.93 -0.41
CA GLU A 267 20.93 -3.34 -0.48
C GLU A 267 20.92 -3.83 -1.92
N LEU A 268 20.37 -3.04 -2.85
CA LEU A 268 20.41 -3.37 -4.28
C LEU A 268 21.83 -3.47 -4.82
N LEU A 269 22.71 -2.53 -4.42
CA LEU A 269 24.13 -2.59 -4.79
C LEU A 269 24.80 -3.86 -4.24
N LEU A 270 24.52 -4.23 -3.00
CA LEU A 270 25.11 -5.41 -2.37
C LEU A 270 24.56 -6.73 -2.95
N ASP A 271 23.30 -6.77 -3.35
CA ASP A 271 22.70 -7.93 -4.02
C ASP A 271 23.40 -8.21 -5.36
N HIS A 272 23.91 -7.16 -6.03
CA HIS A 272 24.62 -7.24 -7.30
C HIS A 272 26.13 -6.96 -7.17
N ILE A 273 26.72 -7.06 -5.99
CA ILE A 273 28.10 -6.65 -5.71
C ILE A 273 29.15 -7.34 -6.61
N GLY A 274 28.85 -8.53 -7.12
CA GLY A 274 29.71 -9.25 -8.06
C GLY A 274 29.95 -8.54 -9.38
N GLU A 275 29.12 -7.56 -9.74
CA GLU A 275 29.23 -6.73 -10.94
C GLU A 275 30.08 -5.47 -10.71
N PHE A 276 30.43 -5.17 -9.47
CA PHE A 276 31.14 -3.96 -9.04
C PHE A 276 32.55 -4.26 -8.54
N GLN A 277 33.39 -3.24 -8.54
CA GLN A 277 34.71 -3.26 -7.91
C GLN A 277 34.80 -2.13 -6.87
N ILE A 278 34.09 -2.27 -5.75
CA ILE A 278 33.99 -1.25 -4.72
C ILE A 278 35.01 -1.51 -3.61
N ARG A 279 35.81 -0.50 -3.31
CA ARG A 279 36.80 -0.56 -2.25
C ARG A 279 36.24 -0.01 -0.94
N PRO A 280 36.54 -0.64 0.20
CA PRO A 280 36.20 -0.08 1.51
C PRO A 280 37.04 1.15 1.83
N ARG A 281 36.41 2.22 2.27
CA ARG A 281 37.07 3.36 2.90
C ARG A 281 36.85 3.26 4.38
N VAL A 282 37.91 2.96 5.13
CA VAL A 282 37.81 2.79 6.57
C VAL A 282 37.77 4.16 7.26
N LEU A 283 36.66 4.43 7.96
CA LEU A 283 36.50 5.57 8.87
C LEU A 283 36.59 5.06 10.31
N ARG A 284 37.00 5.91 11.23
CA ARG A 284 36.90 5.61 12.65
C ARG A 284 35.46 5.78 13.11
N ALA A 285 34.95 4.92 13.99
CA ALA A 285 33.58 5.01 14.51
C ALA A 285 33.27 6.38 15.14
N SER A 286 34.29 7.07 15.71
CA SER A 286 34.17 8.44 16.24
C SER A 286 34.11 9.54 15.18
N GLN A 287 34.26 9.23 13.88
CA GLN A 287 34.23 10.22 12.81
C GLN A 287 32.85 10.34 12.16
N VAL A 288 31.98 9.34 12.31
CA VAL A 288 30.67 9.33 11.69
C VAL A 288 29.58 8.96 12.68
N TYR A 289 28.56 9.78 12.73
CA TYR A 289 27.34 9.58 13.54
C TYR A 289 26.14 9.57 12.60
N GLU A 290 25.24 8.64 12.83
CA GLU A 290 23.98 8.51 12.07
C GLU A 290 22.83 8.61 13.06
N PHE A 291 21.86 9.45 12.75
CA PHE A 291 20.77 9.75 13.65
C PHE A 291 19.48 9.04 13.20
N ASN A 292 19.25 7.87 13.75
CA ASN A 292 18.05 7.09 13.47
C ASN A 292 16.95 7.30 14.51
N ARG A 293 17.32 7.70 15.72
CA ARG A 293 16.40 7.97 16.84
C ARG A 293 16.80 9.24 17.58
N LEU A 294 15.86 9.77 18.36
CA LEU A 294 16.11 10.96 19.18
C LEU A 294 17.25 10.76 20.17
N ASP A 295 17.38 9.56 20.74
CA ASP A 295 18.48 9.21 21.65
C ASP A 295 19.86 9.32 20.99
N ASP A 296 19.97 9.09 19.68
CA ASP A 296 21.26 9.22 18.97
C ASP A 296 21.72 10.68 18.93
N LEU A 297 20.76 11.61 18.70
CA LEU A 297 21.02 13.05 18.75
C LEU A 297 21.41 13.49 20.14
N CYS A 298 20.69 13.07 21.18
CA CYS A 298 20.96 13.41 22.56
C CYS A 298 22.30 12.81 23.06
N ARG A 299 22.74 11.68 22.50
CA ARG A 299 24.02 11.04 22.83
C ARG A 299 25.20 11.87 22.32
N LEU A 300 25.08 12.48 21.14
CA LEU A 300 26.12 13.34 20.58
C LEU A 300 26.04 14.77 21.14
N ASP A 301 24.84 15.32 21.25
CA ASP A 301 24.58 16.67 21.76
C ASP A 301 23.68 16.60 23.00
N ALA A 302 24.27 16.57 24.18
CA ALA A 302 23.54 16.43 25.45
C ALA A 302 22.56 17.58 25.71
N ALA A 303 22.73 18.74 25.07
CA ALA A 303 21.86 19.89 25.18
C ALA A 303 20.86 19.98 24.02
N PHE A 304 20.76 18.95 23.15
CA PHE A 304 19.94 18.97 21.94
C PHE A 304 18.48 19.29 22.25
N LEU A 305 17.84 18.56 23.18
CA LEU A 305 16.43 18.76 23.53
C LEU A 305 16.17 20.16 24.12
N GLU A 306 17.07 20.70 24.87
CA GLU A 306 16.94 22.05 25.43
C GLU A 306 17.07 23.14 24.35
N ASN A 307 17.92 22.91 23.35
CA ASN A 307 18.23 23.90 22.32
C ASN A 307 17.40 23.77 21.05
N VAL A 308 16.69 22.64 20.85
CA VAL A 308 15.84 22.45 19.66
C VAL A 308 14.61 23.35 19.76
N ASP A 309 14.33 24.05 18.67
CA ASP A 309 13.09 24.82 18.52
C ASP A 309 11.97 23.84 18.14
N SER A 310 11.02 23.61 19.07
CA SER A 310 9.90 22.68 18.88
C SER A 310 8.68 23.13 19.68
N SER A 311 7.62 23.46 18.96
CA SER A 311 6.32 23.81 19.53
C SER A 311 5.68 22.58 20.20
N ILE A 312 5.91 21.39 19.68
CA ILE A 312 5.39 20.11 20.23
C ILE A 312 5.98 19.89 21.62
N LEU A 313 7.29 20.00 21.79
CA LEU A 313 7.93 19.84 23.10
C LEU A 313 7.44 20.93 24.09
N ASP A 314 7.25 22.15 23.63
CA ASP A 314 6.73 23.23 24.45
C ASP A 314 5.27 22.99 24.88
N ASN A 315 4.44 22.50 23.98
CA ASN A 315 3.04 22.13 24.27
C ASN A 315 2.99 21.02 25.34
N ILE A 316 3.82 19.97 25.18
CA ILE A 316 3.92 18.89 26.16
C ILE A 316 4.38 19.45 27.53
N CYS A 317 5.45 20.21 27.58
CA CYS A 317 5.99 20.77 28.81
C CYS A 317 4.99 21.69 29.53
N LYS A 318 4.29 22.53 28.78
CA LYS A 318 3.27 23.46 29.31
C LYS A 318 2.08 22.69 29.90
N THR A 319 1.59 21.67 29.18
CA THR A 319 0.38 20.92 29.60
C THR A 319 0.67 19.98 30.77
N LEU A 320 1.81 19.27 30.77
CA LEU A 320 2.18 18.35 31.86
C LEU A 320 2.98 19.01 32.99
N HIS A 321 3.21 20.33 32.90
CA HIS A 321 4.03 21.09 33.87
C HIS A 321 5.38 20.37 34.15
N CYS A 322 6.11 20.04 33.07
CA CYS A 322 7.39 19.33 33.10
C CYS A 322 8.48 20.11 32.36
N SER A 323 9.75 19.70 32.51
CA SER A 323 10.87 20.15 31.70
C SER A 323 11.08 19.22 30.50
N ARG A 324 11.78 19.69 29.46
CA ARG A 324 12.13 18.85 28.30
C ARG A 324 13.00 17.65 28.69
N ALA A 325 13.79 17.75 29.76
CA ALA A 325 14.60 16.68 30.33
C ALA A 325 13.73 15.56 30.96
N ASP A 326 12.46 15.83 31.31
CA ASP A 326 11.55 14.82 31.85
C ASP A 326 10.93 13.95 30.74
N ILE A 327 11.10 14.34 29.46
CA ILE A 327 10.55 13.63 28.30
C ILE A 327 11.55 12.57 27.84
N GLY A 328 11.11 11.32 27.79
CA GLY A 328 11.95 10.20 27.38
C GLY A 328 11.16 9.07 26.69
N ALA A 329 11.86 8.00 26.31
CA ALA A 329 11.27 6.81 25.68
C ALA A 329 10.29 7.13 24.52
N VAL A 330 10.65 8.14 23.72
CA VAL A 330 9.80 8.59 22.60
C VAL A 330 9.78 7.55 21.50
N ARG A 331 8.55 7.17 21.08
CA ARG A 331 8.33 6.22 19.98
C ARG A 331 7.12 6.64 19.12
N PRO A 332 7.20 6.53 17.78
CA PRO A 332 6.06 6.81 16.92
C PRO A 332 4.96 5.78 17.16
N LEU A 333 3.71 6.24 17.08
CA LEU A 333 2.51 5.39 17.02
C LEU A 333 2.03 5.38 15.57
N THR A 334 2.22 4.26 14.89
CA THR A 334 1.94 4.11 13.45
C THR A 334 0.51 3.69 13.15
N ALA A 335 -0.35 3.56 14.15
CA ALA A 335 -1.76 3.27 13.98
C ALA A 335 -2.51 4.58 13.69
N GLY A 336 -3.15 4.68 12.53
CA GLY A 336 -3.96 5.84 12.11
C GLY A 336 -3.58 6.35 10.72
N LEU A 337 -4.59 6.77 9.94
CA LEU A 337 -4.43 7.22 8.56
C LEU A 337 -4.33 8.75 8.43
N THR A 338 -4.74 9.50 9.46
CA THR A 338 -4.97 10.95 9.39
C THR A 338 -3.98 11.77 10.20
N ASN A 339 -3.60 11.30 11.38
CA ASN A 339 -2.84 12.08 12.35
C ASN A 339 -1.47 11.48 12.63
N LEU A 340 -0.50 12.32 13.00
CA LEU A 340 0.83 11.93 13.40
C LEU A 340 0.89 11.83 14.93
N SER A 341 1.13 10.63 15.47
CA SER A 341 1.09 10.40 16.91
C SER A 341 2.39 9.84 17.45
N VAL A 342 2.76 10.25 18.66
CA VAL A 342 3.91 9.69 19.38
C VAL A 342 3.52 9.33 20.81
N VAL A 343 4.06 8.22 21.29
CA VAL A 343 4.04 7.85 22.70
C VAL A 343 5.37 8.29 23.34
N PHE A 344 5.31 8.87 24.51
CA PHE A 344 6.48 9.30 25.27
C PHE A 344 6.27 9.10 26.77
N SER A 345 7.34 8.94 27.52
CA SER A 345 7.31 8.90 28.99
C SER A 345 7.56 10.29 29.57
N CYS A 346 6.83 10.63 30.63
CA CYS A 346 7.09 11.81 31.41
C CYS A 346 6.75 11.54 32.89
N LYS A 347 7.71 11.80 33.80
CA LYS A 347 7.55 11.61 35.25
C LYS A 347 7.00 10.25 35.67
N GLY A 348 7.35 9.19 34.95
CA GLY A 348 6.97 7.81 35.27
C GLY A 348 5.62 7.36 34.72
N ALA A 349 4.92 8.17 33.94
CA ALA A 349 3.73 7.79 33.16
C ALA A 349 3.99 7.92 31.67
N GLU A 350 3.21 7.23 30.86
CA GLU A 350 3.26 7.33 29.37
C GLU A 350 2.08 8.13 28.86
N TYR A 351 2.32 8.88 27.80
CA TYR A 351 1.35 9.77 27.16
C TYR A 351 1.41 9.64 25.65
N VAL A 352 0.30 10.01 25.00
CA VAL A 352 0.21 10.15 23.54
C VAL A 352 0.09 11.62 23.20
N TYR A 353 0.98 12.12 22.34
CA TYR A 353 0.81 13.41 21.70
C TYR A 353 0.37 13.17 20.25
N ARG A 354 -0.77 13.70 19.85
CA ARG A 354 -1.28 13.69 18.48
C ARG A 354 -1.05 15.06 17.85
N HIS A 355 -0.35 15.04 16.71
CA HIS A 355 -0.16 16.22 15.86
C HIS A 355 -1.09 16.10 14.64
N PRO A 356 -1.81 17.17 14.24
CA PRO A 356 -2.66 17.13 13.05
C PRO A 356 -1.85 16.75 11.81
N GLY A 357 -2.39 15.85 10.99
CA GLY A 357 -1.80 15.53 9.70
C GLY A 357 -2.05 16.64 8.68
N ALA A 358 -1.26 16.70 7.63
CA ALA A 358 -1.45 17.65 6.54
C ALA A 358 -2.82 17.47 5.88
N GLY A 359 -3.55 18.60 5.66
CA GLY A 359 -4.88 18.61 5.04
C GLY A 359 -6.03 18.13 5.94
N THR A 360 -5.80 17.87 7.23
CA THR A 360 -6.90 17.49 8.14
C THR A 360 -7.80 18.66 8.51
N ASP A 361 -7.34 19.89 8.36
CA ASP A 361 -8.13 21.11 8.68
C ASP A 361 -9.38 21.28 7.81
N GLU A 362 -9.38 20.70 6.60
CA GLU A 362 -10.53 20.71 5.70
C GLU A 362 -11.55 19.59 6.02
N LEU A 363 -11.14 18.60 6.79
CA LEU A 363 -11.92 17.37 7.07
C LEU A 363 -12.45 17.32 8.50
N VAL A 364 -11.77 17.98 9.45
CA VAL A 364 -12.06 17.87 10.89
C VAL A 364 -12.38 19.22 11.50
N ASN A 365 -13.52 19.30 12.20
CA ASN A 365 -13.89 20.48 12.97
C ASN A 365 -13.33 20.38 14.40
N ARG A 366 -12.22 21.06 14.68
CA ARG A 366 -11.50 20.98 15.96
C ARG A 366 -12.31 21.49 17.17
N GLU A 367 -13.18 22.48 16.99
CA GLU A 367 -14.06 22.91 18.07
C GLU A 367 -15.11 21.85 18.43
N ALA A 368 -15.61 21.12 17.41
CA ALA A 368 -16.54 20.01 17.63
C ALA A 368 -15.82 18.83 18.32
N GLU A 369 -14.61 18.52 17.91
CA GLU A 369 -13.78 17.48 18.53
C GLU A 369 -13.52 17.79 20.01
N THR A 370 -13.05 19.01 20.33
CA THR A 370 -12.80 19.44 21.72
C THR A 370 -14.04 19.30 22.58
N PHE A 371 -15.21 19.77 22.09
CA PHE A 371 -16.47 19.62 22.80
C PHE A 371 -16.81 18.13 23.09
N ALA A 372 -16.63 17.30 22.09
CA ALA A 372 -16.94 15.86 22.22
C ALA A 372 -15.98 15.16 23.19
N LEU A 373 -14.69 15.47 23.16
CA LEU A 373 -13.68 14.96 24.08
C LEU A 373 -14.01 15.35 25.54
N GLU A 374 -14.38 16.61 25.80
CA GLU A 374 -14.80 17.06 27.12
C GLU A 374 -16.07 16.31 27.57
N ALA A 375 -17.05 16.14 26.69
CA ALA A 375 -18.27 15.41 26.97
C ALA A 375 -17.98 13.91 27.23
N ALA A 376 -17.11 13.30 26.45
CA ALA A 376 -16.70 11.91 26.61
C ALA A 376 -15.97 11.67 27.93
N ALA A 377 -15.07 12.58 28.31
CA ALA A 377 -14.37 12.53 29.59
C ALA A 377 -15.36 12.68 30.79
N GLU A 378 -16.29 13.62 30.74
CA GLU A 378 -17.33 13.77 31.77
C GLU A 378 -18.23 12.54 31.92
N LEU A 379 -18.51 11.84 30.81
CA LEU A 379 -19.31 10.62 30.78
C LEU A 379 -18.47 9.36 31.13
N GLY A 380 -17.16 9.45 31.26
CA GLY A 380 -16.27 8.29 31.46
C GLY A 380 -16.19 7.36 30.26
N LEU A 381 -16.40 7.89 29.06
CA LEU A 381 -16.28 7.17 27.80
C LEU A 381 -14.83 7.17 27.27
N ASP A 382 -14.17 8.33 27.35
CA ASP A 382 -12.74 8.50 27.14
C ASP A 382 -12.05 8.87 28.46
N THR A 383 -11.33 7.92 29.03
CA THR A 383 -10.58 8.14 30.27
C THR A 383 -9.14 8.57 30.01
N THR A 384 -8.75 8.69 28.76
CA THR A 384 -7.37 9.04 28.35
C THR A 384 -7.20 10.53 28.14
N PHE A 385 -8.24 11.26 27.82
CA PHE A 385 -8.20 12.66 27.44
C PHE A 385 -7.62 13.57 28.53
N ILE A 386 -6.63 14.40 28.15
CA ILE A 386 -6.00 15.39 29.02
C ILE A 386 -6.27 16.81 28.52
N TYR A 387 -5.92 17.08 27.26
CA TYR A 387 -6.07 18.39 26.66
C TYR A 387 -6.02 18.33 25.15
N GLU A 388 -6.78 19.18 24.49
CA GLU A 388 -6.69 19.48 23.06
C GLU A 388 -6.67 21.00 22.85
N ASP A 389 -5.87 21.48 21.91
CA ASP A 389 -5.92 22.87 21.47
C ASP A 389 -6.93 22.99 20.32
N PRO A 390 -8.07 23.71 20.54
CA PRO A 390 -9.14 23.77 19.54
C PRO A 390 -8.79 24.61 18.30
N ARG A 391 -7.66 25.31 18.28
CA ARG A 391 -7.21 26.10 17.14
C ARG A 391 -6.17 25.38 16.32
N GLU A 392 -5.20 24.76 17.00
CA GLU A 392 -4.08 24.08 16.38
C GLU A 392 -4.34 22.58 16.21
N GLY A 393 -5.35 22.01 16.91
CA GLY A 393 -5.78 20.62 16.76
C GLY A 393 -4.82 19.57 17.33
N TRP A 394 -3.75 19.97 18.06
CA TRP A 394 -2.92 19.00 18.73
C TRP A 394 -3.58 18.53 20.03
N LYS A 395 -3.40 17.25 20.34
CA LYS A 395 -4.04 16.60 21.49
C LYS A 395 -3.02 15.86 22.34
N LEU A 396 -3.23 15.89 23.65
CA LEU A 396 -2.47 15.12 24.64
C LEU A 396 -3.43 14.18 25.37
N SER A 397 -3.09 12.89 25.41
CA SER A 397 -3.84 11.85 26.10
C SER A 397 -2.90 10.99 26.94
N GLN A 398 -3.45 10.31 27.95
CA GLN A 398 -2.72 9.28 28.68
C GLN A 398 -2.63 8.01 27.82
N PHE A 399 -1.44 7.41 27.75
CA PHE A 399 -1.29 6.11 27.09
C PHE A 399 -1.72 4.99 28.04
N ILE A 400 -2.57 4.09 27.57
CA ILE A 400 -2.98 2.89 28.31
C ILE A 400 -2.15 1.71 27.75
N PRO A 401 -1.21 1.16 28.51
CA PRO A 401 -0.46 -0.01 28.06
C PRO A 401 -1.33 -1.28 28.12
N ASP A 402 -0.88 -2.31 27.39
CA ASP A 402 -1.43 -3.67 27.44
C ASP A 402 -2.96 -3.77 27.17
N CYS A 403 -3.49 -2.88 26.29
CA CYS A 403 -4.86 -3.00 25.83
C CYS A 403 -5.06 -4.26 24.99
N GLU A 404 -6.16 -4.97 25.22
CA GLU A 404 -6.60 -6.03 24.31
C GLU A 404 -7.15 -5.43 23.03
N SER A 405 -6.85 -6.08 21.88
CA SER A 405 -7.47 -5.72 20.61
C SER A 405 -8.96 -6.02 20.65
N PHE A 406 -9.78 -5.09 20.13
CA PHE A 406 -11.21 -5.32 20.01
C PHE A 406 -11.47 -6.48 19.05
N ASP A 407 -12.30 -7.43 19.49
CA ASP A 407 -12.70 -8.60 18.69
C ASP A 407 -14.21 -8.59 18.46
N TYR A 408 -14.63 -8.42 17.22
CA TYR A 408 -16.05 -8.43 16.81
C TYR A 408 -16.73 -9.81 16.99
N ALA A 409 -15.97 -10.90 17.09
CA ALA A 409 -16.49 -12.23 17.38
C ALA A 409 -16.72 -12.46 18.88
N ASN A 410 -16.20 -11.60 19.75
CA ASN A 410 -16.38 -11.67 21.19
C ASN A 410 -17.62 -10.87 21.62
N GLU A 411 -18.73 -11.58 21.91
CA GLU A 411 -19.98 -10.94 22.33
C GLU A 411 -19.81 -9.98 23.51
N HIS A 412 -18.90 -10.26 24.44
CA HIS A 412 -18.65 -9.38 25.58
C HIS A 412 -18.01 -8.06 25.19
N HIS A 413 -17.08 -8.07 24.22
CA HIS A 413 -16.51 -6.85 23.65
C HIS A 413 -17.59 -6.03 22.94
N VAL A 414 -18.44 -6.69 22.14
CA VAL A 414 -19.56 -6.03 21.43
C VAL A 414 -20.56 -5.43 22.42
N GLU A 415 -20.95 -6.16 23.48
CA GLU A 415 -21.86 -5.67 24.50
C GLU A 415 -21.29 -4.43 25.23
N MET A 416 -20.03 -4.47 25.66
CA MET A 416 -19.36 -3.34 26.31
C MET A 416 -19.32 -2.11 25.40
N ALA A 417 -18.87 -2.27 24.14
CA ALA A 417 -18.76 -1.18 23.20
C ALA A 417 -20.12 -0.52 22.92
N LEU A 418 -21.14 -1.32 22.61
CA LEU A 418 -22.49 -0.81 22.34
C LEU A 418 -23.16 -0.23 23.58
N GLY A 419 -22.80 -0.71 24.77
CA GLY A 419 -23.19 -0.11 26.05
C GLY A 419 -22.64 1.31 26.21
N LYS A 420 -21.35 1.53 25.91
CA LYS A 420 -20.72 2.88 25.89
C LYS A 420 -21.37 3.78 24.84
N LEU A 421 -21.64 3.24 23.65
CA LEU A 421 -22.30 3.99 22.57
C LEU A 421 -23.72 4.43 22.98
N ARG A 422 -24.49 3.54 23.56
CA ARG A 422 -25.81 3.86 24.10
C ARG A 422 -25.74 4.93 25.21
N GLN A 423 -24.75 4.88 26.09
CA GLN A 423 -24.51 5.89 27.10
C GLN A 423 -24.29 7.26 26.50
N LEU A 424 -23.51 7.36 25.40
CA LEU A 424 -23.30 8.58 24.63
C LEU A 424 -24.62 9.13 24.08
N HIS A 425 -25.35 8.30 23.32
CA HIS A 425 -26.57 8.71 22.62
C HIS A 425 -27.71 9.11 23.58
N THR A 426 -27.76 8.52 24.77
CA THR A 426 -28.80 8.84 25.80
C THR A 426 -28.34 9.89 26.82
N SER A 427 -27.13 10.45 26.66
CA SER A 427 -26.56 11.41 27.64
C SER A 427 -27.28 12.76 27.69
N GLY A 428 -28.05 13.10 26.65
CA GLY A 428 -28.67 14.41 26.51
C GLY A 428 -27.67 15.53 26.19
N LYS A 429 -26.40 15.23 25.93
CA LYS A 429 -25.42 16.21 25.46
C LYS A 429 -25.82 16.71 24.08
N SER A 430 -25.69 18.01 23.84
CA SER A 430 -26.05 18.63 22.57
C SER A 430 -25.00 19.65 22.18
N SER A 431 -24.64 19.63 20.91
CA SER A 431 -23.61 20.45 20.27
C SER A 431 -24.23 21.26 19.12
N PRO A 432 -23.67 22.41 18.76
CA PRO A 432 -24.14 23.15 17.59
C PRO A 432 -23.71 22.55 16.26
N TRP A 433 -22.72 21.64 16.28
CA TRP A 433 -22.16 21.04 15.07
C TRP A 433 -22.90 19.76 14.69
N LYS A 434 -23.05 19.53 13.37
CA LYS A 434 -23.70 18.36 12.81
C LYS A 434 -22.76 17.68 11.83
N PHE A 435 -22.87 16.36 11.76
CA PHE A 435 -22.19 15.57 10.74
C PHE A 435 -23.24 14.72 10.00
N ASP A 436 -23.27 14.87 8.69
CA ASP A 436 -24.15 14.12 7.80
C ASP A 436 -23.31 13.36 6.79
N PHE A 437 -23.28 12.04 6.91
CA PHE A 437 -22.46 11.17 6.09
C PHE A 437 -22.80 11.27 4.59
N HIS A 438 -24.09 11.40 4.25
CA HIS A 438 -24.51 11.53 2.87
C HIS A 438 -24.07 12.88 2.29
N ALA A 439 -24.34 13.97 2.99
CA ALA A 439 -23.95 15.30 2.54
C ALA A 439 -22.42 15.45 2.38
N GLU A 440 -21.64 14.88 3.29
CA GLU A 440 -20.18 14.87 3.20
C GLU A 440 -19.67 13.98 2.04
N ALA A 441 -20.29 12.83 1.77
CA ALA A 441 -19.99 12.03 0.59
C ALA A 441 -20.24 12.81 -0.71
N VAL A 442 -21.37 13.52 -0.82
CA VAL A 442 -21.69 14.39 -1.97
C VAL A 442 -20.64 15.50 -2.13
N ARG A 443 -20.22 16.12 -1.01
CA ARG A 443 -19.17 17.15 -1.03
C ARG A 443 -17.84 16.60 -1.56
N LEU A 444 -17.37 15.47 -1.04
CA LEU A 444 -16.12 14.83 -1.47
C LEU A 444 -16.19 14.35 -2.93
N THR A 445 -17.32 13.78 -3.35
CA THR A 445 -17.55 13.40 -4.75
C THR A 445 -17.43 14.61 -5.68
N SER A 446 -17.98 15.75 -5.27
CA SER A 446 -17.88 17.00 -6.05
C SER A 446 -16.44 17.48 -6.20
N LEU A 447 -15.60 17.32 -5.15
CA LEU A 447 -14.16 17.59 -5.21
C LEU A 447 -13.47 16.65 -6.19
N LEU A 448 -13.67 15.34 -6.07
CA LEU A 448 -13.08 14.34 -6.98
C LEU A 448 -13.43 14.62 -8.45
N ARG A 449 -14.68 14.99 -8.73
CA ARG A 449 -15.11 15.36 -10.08
C ARG A 449 -14.48 16.66 -10.58
N THR A 450 -14.33 17.66 -9.72
CA THR A 450 -13.68 18.95 -10.03
C THR A 450 -12.22 18.73 -10.42
N GLU A 451 -11.52 17.89 -9.67
CA GLU A 451 -10.12 17.51 -9.89
C GLU A 451 -9.95 16.47 -11.01
N ARG A 452 -11.05 16.01 -11.62
CA ARG A 452 -11.07 15.02 -12.70
C ARG A 452 -10.42 13.68 -12.35
N VAL A 453 -10.55 13.29 -11.09
CA VAL A 453 -10.06 11.98 -10.63
C VAL A 453 -10.84 10.88 -11.36
N PRO A 454 -10.17 9.86 -11.94
CA PRO A 454 -10.85 8.73 -12.54
C PRO A 454 -11.68 7.99 -11.49
N LEU A 455 -13.00 7.97 -11.66
CA LEU A 455 -13.92 7.28 -10.75
C LEU A 455 -14.13 5.83 -11.23
N PRO A 456 -14.35 4.88 -10.32
CA PRO A 456 -14.69 3.51 -10.66
C PRO A 456 -15.92 3.42 -11.55
N TYR A 457 -15.98 2.40 -12.39
CA TYR A 457 -17.01 2.25 -13.44
C TYR A 457 -18.46 2.18 -12.90
N ASP A 458 -18.68 1.65 -11.69
CA ASP A 458 -20.00 1.51 -11.06
C ASP A 458 -20.33 2.63 -10.06
N PHE A 459 -19.46 3.64 -9.95
CA PHE A 459 -19.59 4.75 -9.01
C PHE A 459 -20.94 5.47 -9.11
N GLU A 460 -21.36 5.81 -10.31
CA GLU A 460 -22.64 6.50 -10.57
C GLU A 460 -23.86 5.65 -10.14
N THR A 461 -23.78 4.34 -10.34
CA THR A 461 -24.83 3.42 -9.93
C THR A 461 -24.93 3.29 -8.41
N MET A 462 -23.77 3.22 -7.75
CA MET A 462 -23.72 3.18 -6.29
C MET A 462 -24.20 4.51 -5.69
N GLU A 463 -23.72 5.64 -6.20
CA GLU A 463 -24.16 6.96 -5.77
C GLU A 463 -25.69 7.09 -5.84
N ALA A 464 -26.29 6.78 -7.00
CA ALA A 464 -27.75 6.82 -7.18
C ALA A 464 -28.50 5.89 -6.21
N THR A 465 -27.92 4.72 -5.90
CA THR A 465 -28.48 3.80 -4.90
C THR A 465 -28.46 4.43 -3.50
N ILE A 466 -27.35 5.01 -3.10
CA ILE A 466 -27.18 5.64 -1.79
C ILE A 466 -28.07 6.89 -1.67
N ASP A 467 -28.18 7.71 -2.72
CA ASP A 467 -29.09 8.86 -2.75
C ASP A 467 -30.54 8.44 -2.48
N SER A 468 -30.99 7.37 -3.14
CA SER A 468 -32.34 6.82 -2.92
C SER A 468 -32.56 6.31 -1.49
N ILE A 469 -31.52 5.75 -0.85
CA ILE A 469 -31.58 5.27 0.53
C ILE A 469 -31.62 6.48 1.49
N ALA A 470 -30.81 7.50 1.25
CA ALA A 470 -30.74 8.72 2.05
C ALA A 470 -32.08 9.48 2.00
N ASP A 471 -32.67 9.67 0.83
CA ASP A 471 -33.99 10.28 0.66
C ASP A 471 -35.10 9.53 1.44
N ALA A 472 -35.03 8.21 1.49
CA ALA A 472 -35.96 7.38 2.25
C ALA A 472 -35.78 7.54 3.77
N LEU A 473 -34.54 7.70 4.25
CA LEU A 473 -34.23 7.94 5.68
C LEU A 473 -34.67 9.34 6.13
N ASP A 474 -34.42 10.39 5.36
CA ASP A 474 -34.80 11.77 5.68
C ASP A 474 -36.31 11.91 5.90
N SER A 475 -37.08 11.08 5.23
CA SER A 475 -38.53 11.04 5.39
C SER A 475 -38.99 10.43 6.74
N ALA A 476 -38.11 9.74 7.46
CA ALA A 476 -38.42 8.98 8.67
C ALA A 476 -38.19 9.71 10.00
N SER A 477 -37.59 10.90 10.01
CA SER A 477 -37.35 11.80 11.16
C SER A 477 -36.85 11.09 12.43
N THR A 478 -35.53 10.90 12.53
CA THR A 478 -34.87 10.41 13.73
C THR A 478 -34.44 11.56 14.64
N GLU A 479 -34.45 11.35 15.96
CA GLU A 479 -33.93 12.34 16.92
C GLU A 479 -32.41 12.41 16.78
N SER A 480 -31.86 13.62 16.61
CA SER A 480 -30.42 13.84 16.53
C SER A 480 -29.78 13.72 17.90
N VAL A 481 -28.74 12.89 18.00
CA VAL A 481 -27.97 12.64 19.23
C VAL A 481 -26.50 13.01 19.01
N LEU A 482 -25.74 13.13 20.10
CA LEU A 482 -24.28 13.26 19.98
C LEU A 482 -23.70 11.89 19.56
N CYS A 483 -23.08 11.83 18.38
CA CYS A 483 -22.46 10.66 17.78
C CYS A 483 -20.93 10.76 17.80
N HIS A 484 -20.27 9.61 17.80
CA HIS A 484 -18.83 9.50 17.61
C HIS A 484 -18.42 9.67 16.14
N ASN A 485 -19.23 9.15 15.21
CA ASN A 485 -19.08 9.15 13.74
C ASN A 485 -17.84 8.43 13.18
N ASP A 486 -17.02 7.82 14.04
CA ASP A 486 -15.93 6.92 13.68
C ASP A 486 -15.81 5.76 14.70
N PHE A 487 -16.97 5.20 15.07
CA PHE A 487 -17.07 4.18 16.10
C PHE A 487 -16.79 2.79 15.54
N TYR A 488 -15.54 2.31 15.68
CA TYR A 488 -15.11 0.99 15.18
C TYR A 488 -13.97 0.41 16.03
N GLY A 489 -13.63 -0.87 15.81
CA GLY A 489 -12.72 -1.64 16.67
C GLY A 489 -11.42 -0.96 17.09
N PRO A 490 -10.61 -0.39 16.18
CA PRO A 490 -9.38 0.31 16.52
C PRO A 490 -9.55 1.50 17.49
N ASN A 491 -10.72 2.14 17.50
CA ASN A 491 -11.04 3.25 18.40
C ASN A 491 -11.66 2.80 19.73
N ILE A 492 -11.71 1.49 19.99
CA ILE A 492 -12.25 0.91 21.23
C ILE A 492 -11.13 0.14 21.92
N LEU A 493 -10.61 0.71 22.99
CA LEU A 493 -9.57 0.08 23.82
C LEU A 493 -10.22 -0.77 24.91
N ILE A 494 -9.85 -2.05 24.97
CA ILE A 494 -10.29 -2.96 26.04
C ILE A 494 -9.18 -3.05 27.08
N HIS A 495 -9.46 -2.63 28.29
CA HIS A 495 -8.49 -2.65 29.40
C HIS A 495 -9.20 -2.88 30.73
N ASP A 496 -8.67 -3.78 31.57
CA ASP A 496 -9.20 -4.13 32.88
C ASP A 496 -10.70 -4.51 32.89
N GLY A 497 -11.19 -5.07 31.75
CA GLY A 497 -12.58 -5.51 31.63
C GLY A 497 -13.57 -4.36 31.37
N ASP A 498 -13.13 -3.19 30.96
CA ASP A 498 -13.98 -2.07 30.52
C ASP A 498 -13.50 -1.58 29.12
N ALA A 499 -14.39 -0.88 28.42
CA ALA A 499 -14.11 -0.27 27.13
C ALA A 499 -13.88 1.25 27.30
N CYS A 500 -12.80 1.75 26.68
CA CYS A 500 -12.50 3.17 26.55
C CYS A 500 -12.57 3.54 25.06
N VAL A 501 -13.37 4.55 24.72
CA VAL A 501 -13.59 5.00 23.34
C VAL A 501 -12.71 6.21 23.09
N ILE A 502 -11.89 6.15 22.06
CA ILE A 502 -10.92 7.19 21.68
C ILE A 502 -11.18 7.71 20.27
N ASP A 503 -10.53 8.78 19.89
CA ASP A 503 -10.49 9.37 18.54
C ASP A 503 -11.83 9.99 18.09
N TRP A 504 -12.19 11.08 18.74
CA TRP A 504 -13.46 11.80 18.61
C TRP A 504 -13.45 12.87 17.49
N GLU A 505 -12.55 12.76 16.52
CA GLU A 505 -12.30 13.84 15.53
C GLU A 505 -13.49 14.11 14.58
N TYR A 506 -14.39 13.14 14.38
CA TYR A 506 -15.61 13.28 13.58
C TYR A 506 -16.87 13.49 14.43
N ALA A 507 -16.73 13.57 15.77
CA ALA A 507 -17.87 13.59 16.66
C ALA A 507 -18.70 14.86 16.52
N ALA A 508 -20.00 14.69 16.32
CA ALA A 508 -20.98 15.75 16.14
C ALA A 508 -22.41 15.22 16.33
N MET A 509 -23.41 16.12 16.26
CA MET A 509 -24.81 15.70 16.28
C MET A 509 -25.20 14.98 14.99
N GLY A 510 -25.79 13.81 15.09
CA GLY A 510 -26.19 13.00 13.94
C GLY A 510 -27.28 11.98 14.29
N ASP A 511 -27.52 11.06 13.38
CA ASP A 511 -28.39 9.91 13.57
C ASP A 511 -27.63 8.81 14.31
N TYR A 512 -28.21 8.22 15.35
CA TYR A 512 -27.59 7.13 16.10
C TYR A 512 -27.21 5.93 15.23
N GLY A 513 -27.95 5.72 14.14
CA GLY A 513 -27.71 4.65 13.17
C GLY A 513 -26.39 4.78 12.44
N TYR A 514 -25.83 5.99 12.31
CA TYR A 514 -24.53 6.19 11.69
C TYR A 514 -23.38 5.62 12.53
N ASP A 515 -23.43 5.75 13.85
CA ASP A 515 -22.42 5.11 14.71
C ASP A 515 -22.52 3.58 14.69
N LEU A 516 -23.73 3.03 14.67
CA LEU A 516 -23.93 1.61 14.46
C LEU A 516 -23.47 1.16 13.08
N GLY A 517 -23.71 1.99 12.06
CA GLY A 517 -23.21 1.78 10.70
C GLY A 517 -21.69 1.79 10.62
N ASN A 518 -21.02 2.71 11.32
CA ASN A 518 -19.56 2.74 11.42
C ASN A 518 -19.00 1.46 12.05
N PHE A 519 -19.62 1.01 13.15
CA PHE A 519 -19.22 -0.22 13.84
C PHE A 519 -19.25 -1.44 12.91
N ILE A 520 -20.17 -1.45 11.94
CA ILE A 520 -20.33 -2.53 10.97
C ILE A 520 -19.46 -2.32 9.74
N ALA A 521 -19.54 -1.15 9.11
CA ALA A 521 -18.90 -0.89 7.82
C ALA A 521 -17.37 -0.88 7.88
N GLN A 522 -16.79 -0.64 9.06
CA GLN A 522 -15.36 -0.48 9.25
C GLN A 522 -14.69 -1.72 9.87
N GLY A 523 -14.81 -2.88 9.23
CA GLY A 523 -13.97 -4.03 9.55
C GLY A 523 -14.61 -5.14 10.41
N SER A 524 -15.92 -5.07 10.71
CA SER A 524 -16.61 -6.17 11.42
C SER A 524 -16.64 -7.46 10.59
N GLY A 525 -16.70 -7.34 9.27
CA GLY A 525 -16.92 -8.46 8.36
C GLY A 525 -18.34 -9.01 8.38
N TYR A 526 -19.28 -8.34 9.08
CA TYR A 526 -20.66 -8.81 9.17
C TYR A 526 -21.41 -8.69 7.85
N SER A 527 -22.08 -9.75 7.47
CA SER A 527 -23.15 -9.70 6.46
C SER A 527 -24.35 -8.88 6.98
N PRO A 528 -25.24 -8.41 6.11
CA PRO A 528 -26.46 -7.70 6.53
C PRO A 528 -27.30 -8.45 7.56
N GLN A 529 -27.32 -9.78 7.54
CA GLN A 529 -28.02 -10.62 8.51
C GLN A 529 -27.31 -10.67 9.86
N GLU A 530 -26.00 -10.85 9.86
CA GLU A 530 -25.18 -10.87 11.08
C GLU A 530 -25.19 -9.52 11.77
N ALA A 531 -25.16 -8.42 11.01
CA ALA A 531 -25.25 -7.07 11.55
C ALA A 531 -26.49 -6.82 12.41
N LEU A 532 -27.61 -7.49 12.11
CA LEU A 532 -28.83 -7.35 12.92
C LEU A 532 -28.70 -7.96 14.31
N THR A 533 -27.73 -8.84 14.54
CA THR A 533 -27.53 -9.52 15.84
C THR A 533 -26.98 -8.60 16.92
N ILE A 534 -26.37 -7.46 16.55
CA ILE A 534 -25.85 -6.49 17.52
C ILE A 534 -26.94 -5.60 18.15
N LEU A 535 -28.08 -5.41 17.47
CA LEU A 535 -29.13 -4.47 17.90
C LEU A 535 -29.68 -4.75 19.31
N PRO A 536 -29.85 -6.00 19.76
CA PRO A 536 -30.28 -6.27 21.14
C PRO A 536 -29.28 -5.75 22.19
N PHE A 537 -27.96 -5.77 21.91
CA PHE A 537 -26.94 -5.23 22.82
C PHE A 537 -27.06 -3.70 22.94
N TYR A 538 -27.32 -3.03 21.81
CA TYR A 538 -27.49 -1.58 21.80
C TYR A 538 -28.81 -1.15 22.46
N PHE A 539 -29.96 -1.75 22.06
CA PHE A 539 -31.26 -1.34 22.62
C PHE A 539 -31.57 -1.91 24.00
N GLY A 540 -30.89 -2.99 24.45
CA GLY A 540 -31.24 -3.78 25.65
C GLY A 540 -32.54 -4.54 25.49
N ARG A 541 -33.06 -4.69 24.26
CA ARG A 541 -34.26 -5.42 23.87
C ARG A 541 -34.17 -5.85 22.41
N PRO A 542 -35.00 -6.81 21.96
CA PRO A 542 -35.09 -7.09 20.52
C PRO A 542 -35.48 -5.86 19.72
N ALA A 543 -34.83 -5.67 18.59
CA ALA A 543 -35.09 -4.57 17.64
C ALA A 543 -36.35 -4.86 16.80
N ASP A 544 -37.16 -3.85 16.55
CA ASP A 544 -38.26 -3.94 15.60
C ASP A 544 -37.79 -3.87 14.11
N GLN A 545 -38.73 -4.02 13.17
CA GLN A 545 -38.37 -4.07 11.75
C GLN A 545 -37.89 -2.71 11.22
N ASN A 546 -38.38 -1.59 11.79
CA ASN A 546 -37.93 -0.27 11.36
C ASN A 546 -36.50 -0.01 11.82
N GLU A 547 -36.17 -0.39 13.06
CA GLU A 547 -34.81 -0.30 13.63
C GLU A 547 -33.81 -1.17 12.83
N LYS A 548 -34.22 -2.35 12.39
CA LYS A 548 -33.41 -3.23 11.52
C LYS A 548 -33.17 -2.61 10.17
N ASN A 549 -34.22 -2.09 9.52
CA ASN A 549 -34.10 -1.44 8.21
C ASN A 549 -33.25 -0.17 8.31
N HIS A 550 -33.41 0.56 9.40
CA HIS A 550 -32.65 1.78 9.70
C HIS A 550 -31.15 1.48 9.78
N LEU A 551 -30.74 0.46 10.55
CA LEU A 551 -29.37 0.02 10.64
C LEU A 551 -28.78 -0.32 9.27
N ILE A 552 -29.48 -1.12 8.46
CA ILE A 552 -29.02 -1.53 7.14
C ILE A 552 -28.79 -0.30 6.23
N SER A 553 -29.75 0.64 6.23
CA SER A 553 -29.65 1.85 5.45
C SER A 553 -28.50 2.77 5.90
N CYS A 554 -28.35 2.98 7.19
CA CYS A 554 -27.25 3.79 7.74
C CYS A 554 -25.88 3.15 7.46
N THR A 555 -25.77 1.81 7.54
CA THR A 555 -24.52 1.11 7.22
C THR A 555 -24.11 1.29 5.76
N ALA A 556 -25.08 1.28 4.84
CA ALA A 556 -24.82 1.53 3.42
C ALA A 556 -24.26 2.94 3.18
N ILE A 557 -24.89 3.97 3.79
CA ILE A 557 -24.49 5.38 3.65
C ILE A 557 -23.10 5.60 4.25
N VAL A 558 -22.83 5.04 5.42
CA VAL A 558 -21.52 5.14 6.10
C VAL A 558 -20.43 4.45 5.28
N GLY A 559 -20.69 3.25 4.77
CA GLY A 559 -19.77 2.54 3.90
C GLY A 559 -19.44 3.35 2.63
N TRP A 560 -20.45 3.99 2.04
CA TRP A 560 -20.27 4.88 0.88
C TRP A 560 -19.42 6.10 1.20
N TYR A 561 -19.70 6.78 2.31
CA TYR A 561 -18.90 7.94 2.74
C TYR A 561 -17.43 7.58 2.88
N TRP A 562 -17.11 6.51 3.62
CA TRP A 562 -15.72 6.09 3.80
C TRP A 562 -15.06 5.65 2.50
N TYR A 563 -15.81 5.03 1.59
CA TYR A 563 -15.31 4.70 0.26
C TYR A 563 -14.92 5.94 -0.55
N VAL A 564 -15.79 6.94 -0.60
CA VAL A 564 -15.52 8.22 -1.29
C VAL A 564 -14.38 8.98 -0.60
N TRP A 565 -14.36 8.98 0.73
CA TRP A 565 -13.27 9.54 1.52
C TRP A 565 -11.93 8.83 1.20
N GLY A 566 -11.93 7.52 1.08
CA GLY A 566 -10.78 6.73 0.68
C GLY A 566 -10.26 7.10 -0.69
N LEU A 567 -11.13 7.24 -1.69
CA LEU A 567 -10.77 7.71 -3.03
C LEU A 567 -10.13 9.11 -2.99
N TYR A 568 -10.66 10.00 -2.15
CA TYR A 568 -10.07 11.34 -1.96
C TYR A 568 -8.67 11.27 -1.33
N LYS A 569 -8.46 10.40 -0.34
CA LYS A 569 -7.15 10.20 0.30
C LYS A 569 -6.13 9.59 -0.67
N GLU A 570 -6.53 8.61 -1.49
CA GLU A 570 -5.68 8.05 -2.55
C GLU A 570 -5.25 9.15 -3.54
N TYR A 571 -6.19 10.00 -3.97
CA TYR A 571 -5.89 11.15 -4.82
C TYR A 571 -4.91 12.13 -4.15
N ALA A 572 -5.08 12.38 -2.85
CA ALA A 572 -4.19 13.26 -2.06
C ALA A 572 -2.82 12.61 -1.74
N GLY A 573 -2.51 11.42 -2.28
CA GLY A 573 -1.23 10.73 -2.09
C GLY A 573 -1.11 9.99 -0.76
N SER A 574 -2.23 9.71 -0.09
CA SER A 574 -2.28 8.95 1.18
C SER A 574 -2.99 7.62 0.96
N PRO A 575 -2.29 6.52 0.62
CA PRO A 575 -2.92 5.23 0.32
C PRO A 575 -3.70 4.68 1.50
N THR A 576 -4.94 4.25 1.25
CA THR A 576 -5.83 3.65 2.26
C THR A 576 -5.72 2.12 2.30
N GLY A 577 -5.05 1.51 1.33
CA GLY A 577 -4.76 0.08 1.29
C GLY A 577 -6.02 -0.79 1.24
N HIS A 578 -6.10 -1.79 2.12
CA HIS A 578 -7.22 -2.74 2.16
C HIS A 578 -8.55 -2.11 2.61
N TRP A 579 -8.53 -0.94 3.26
CA TRP A 579 -9.73 -0.26 3.76
C TRP A 579 -10.67 0.14 2.62
N LEU A 580 -10.15 0.59 1.49
CA LEU A 580 -10.97 0.97 0.33
C LEU A 580 -11.92 -0.15 -0.09
N ARG A 581 -11.43 -1.40 -0.08
CA ARG A 581 -12.23 -2.59 -0.38
C ARG A 581 -13.29 -2.86 0.68
N ILE A 582 -12.94 -2.72 1.97
CA ILE A 582 -13.87 -2.94 3.08
C ILE A 582 -15.06 -2.00 2.96
N TRP A 583 -14.79 -0.72 2.77
CA TRP A 583 -15.83 0.31 2.65
C TRP A 583 -16.68 0.14 1.38
N TYR A 584 -16.05 -0.18 0.24
CA TYR A 584 -16.76 -0.50 -1.00
C TYR A 584 -17.74 -1.67 -0.80
N ASN A 585 -17.29 -2.77 -0.20
CA ASN A 585 -18.11 -3.93 0.04
C ASN A 585 -19.28 -3.63 0.99
N ALA A 586 -19.02 -2.85 2.06
CA ALA A 586 -20.06 -2.42 2.99
C ALA A 586 -21.14 -1.58 2.28
N ALA A 587 -20.73 -0.52 1.54
CA ALA A 587 -21.67 0.30 0.77
C ALA A 587 -22.55 -0.55 -0.15
N LYS A 588 -21.96 -1.50 -0.83
CA LYS A 588 -22.63 -2.31 -1.86
C LYS A 588 -23.58 -3.34 -1.27
N GLN A 589 -23.09 -4.19 -0.35
CA GLN A 589 -23.89 -5.27 0.24
C GLN A 589 -25.07 -4.73 1.07
N PHE A 590 -24.82 -3.68 1.86
CA PHE A 590 -25.85 -3.05 2.68
C PHE A 590 -26.79 -2.17 1.83
N GLY A 591 -26.29 -1.52 0.77
CA GLY A 591 -27.11 -0.80 -0.19
C GLY A 591 -28.15 -1.72 -0.87
N GLU A 592 -27.70 -2.87 -1.35
CA GLU A 592 -28.60 -3.89 -1.93
C GLU A 592 -29.62 -4.42 -0.92
N ALA A 593 -29.16 -4.70 0.31
CA ALA A 593 -30.04 -5.16 1.37
C ALA A 593 -31.08 -4.09 1.74
N ALA A 594 -30.74 -2.80 1.75
CA ALA A 594 -31.66 -1.70 2.01
C ALA A 594 -32.73 -1.60 0.91
N LEU A 595 -32.35 -1.68 -0.35
CA LEU A 595 -33.30 -1.69 -1.46
C LEU A 595 -34.27 -2.88 -1.42
N LEU A 596 -33.78 -4.07 -1.03
CA LEU A 596 -34.61 -5.25 -0.88
C LEU A 596 -35.61 -5.14 0.27
N ASN A 597 -35.29 -4.40 1.34
CA ASN A 597 -36.12 -4.21 2.53
C ASN A 597 -37.10 -3.03 2.42
N ALA A 598 -36.99 -2.20 1.38
CA ALA A 598 -37.91 -1.09 1.16
C ALA A 598 -39.37 -1.60 1.04
N PRO A 599 -40.37 -0.96 1.70
CA PRO A 599 -41.73 -1.45 1.73
C PRO A 599 -42.34 -1.38 0.34
N ASN A 600 -42.39 -2.52 -0.35
CA ASN A 600 -43.05 -2.66 -1.64
C ASN A 600 -44.39 -3.34 -1.49
N LYS A 601 -45.44 -2.64 -1.91
CA LYS A 601 -46.80 -3.18 -2.03
C LYS A 601 -46.87 -4.09 -3.27
N ASN A 602 -47.07 -5.37 -3.01
CA ASN A 602 -47.47 -6.43 -3.96
C ASN A 602 -46.47 -6.79 -5.08
N CYS A 603 -45.72 -7.89 -4.92
CA CYS A 603 -45.30 -8.73 -6.01
C CYS A 603 -45.43 -10.21 -5.64
N ALA A 604 -46.15 -10.94 -6.47
CA ALA A 604 -46.27 -12.39 -6.44
C ALA A 604 -44.91 -12.99 -6.87
N SER A 605 -44.34 -13.91 -6.10
CA SER A 605 -43.20 -14.73 -6.48
C SER A 605 -43.61 -15.77 -7.52
N GLY A 606 -43.28 -15.49 -8.77
CA GLY A 606 -43.34 -16.48 -9.87
C GLY A 606 -42.02 -16.39 -10.64
N ASP A 607 -41.43 -17.54 -10.99
CA ASP A 607 -40.23 -17.60 -11.84
C ASP A 607 -40.51 -16.91 -13.18
N LEU A 608 -39.58 -16.09 -13.67
CA LEU A 608 -39.66 -15.46 -14.98
C LEU A 608 -39.60 -16.54 -16.07
N SER A 609 -40.44 -16.41 -17.11
CA SER A 609 -40.20 -17.17 -18.34
C SER A 609 -38.91 -16.69 -19.01
N GLU A 610 -38.28 -17.53 -19.82
CA GLU A 610 -37.04 -17.17 -20.52
C GLU A 610 -37.19 -15.88 -21.35
N MET A 611 -38.29 -15.69 -22.02
CA MET A 611 -38.58 -14.46 -22.80
C MET A 611 -38.75 -13.24 -21.91
N GLN A 612 -39.42 -13.37 -20.77
CA GLN A 612 -39.57 -12.31 -19.77
C GLN A 612 -38.24 -11.94 -19.16
N PHE A 613 -37.38 -12.94 -18.86
CA PHE A 613 -36.04 -12.73 -18.34
C PHE A 613 -35.17 -11.89 -19.30
N TYR A 614 -35.05 -12.33 -20.58
CA TYR A 614 -34.22 -11.61 -21.55
C TYR A 614 -34.75 -10.19 -21.82
N ALA A 615 -36.04 -9.99 -21.88
CA ALA A 615 -36.63 -8.66 -22.05
C ALA A 615 -36.34 -7.76 -20.83
N LEU A 616 -36.51 -8.30 -19.64
CA LEU A 616 -36.29 -7.55 -18.40
C LEU A 616 -34.80 -7.24 -18.17
N ALA A 617 -33.91 -8.18 -18.48
CA ALA A 617 -32.47 -7.97 -18.44
C ALA A 617 -32.01 -6.89 -19.45
N SER A 618 -32.56 -6.93 -20.69
CA SER A 618 -32.29 -5.90 -21.71
C SER A 618 -32.71 -4.50 -21.27
N ILE A 619 -33.89 -4.36 -20.60
CA ILE A 619 -34.34 -3.06 -20.09
C ILE A 619 -33.50 -2.60 -18.91
N ALA A 620 -32.98 -3.54 -18.09
CA ALA A 620 -32.10 -3.22 -17.00
C ALA A 620 -30.76 -2.64 -17.47
N ASP A 621 -30.25 -3.09 -18.62
CA ASP A 621 -29.03 -2.60 -19.25
C ASP A 621 -29.27 -1.30 -20.07
N ASP A 622 -30.41 -1.25 -20.83
CA ASP A 622 -30.82 -0.09 -21.63
C ASP A 622 -32.34 0.14 -21.47
N PRO A 623 -32.76 1.21 -20.77
CA PRO A 623 -34.17 1.55 -20.59
C PRO A 623 -34.97 1.71 -21.91
N HIS A 624 -34.28 1.90 -23.04
CA HIS A 624 -34.83 2.07 -24.34
C HIS A 624 -34.67 0.84 -25.28
N ALA A 625 -34.22 -0.29 -24.69
CA ALA A 625 -34.10 -1.54 -25.48
C ALA A 625 -35.40 -1.90 -26.24
N PRO A 626 -35.32 -2.27 -27.52
CA PRO A 626 -36.48 -2.67 -28.29
C PRO A 626 -37.04 -4.01 -27.81
N ILE A 627 -38.29 -4.04 -27.38
CA ILE A 627 -38.95 -5.23 -26.85
C ILE A 627 -40.27 -5.43 -27.63
N ASP A 628 -40.68 -6.70 -27.76
CA ASP A 628 -41.99 -7.03 -28.31
C ASP A 628 -43.11 -6.31 -27.54
N PRO A 629 -44.04 -5.59 -28.25
CA PRO A 629 -45.09 -4.81 -27.59
C PRO A 629 -46.01 -5.62 -26.68
N THR A 630 -46.19 -6.91 -26.97
CA THR A 630 -47.02 -7.80 -26.15
C THR A 630 -46.32 -8.10 -24.84
N LEU A 631 -45.03 -8.43 -24.93
CA LEU A 631 -44.19 -8.72 -23.77
C LEU A 631 -43.97 -7.46 -22.90
N PHE A 632 -43.82 -6.29 -23.52
CA PHE A 632 -43.78 -5.01 -22.80
C PHE A 632 -45.06 -4.81 -21.98
N SER A 633 -46.23 -5.00 -22.58
CA SER A 633 -47.51 -4.88 -21.87
C SER A 633 -47.67 -5.91 -20.74
N GLU A 634 -47.16 -7.13 -20.90
CA GLU A 634 -47.15 -8.15 -19.84
C GLU A 634 -46.29 -7.73 -18.66
N LEU A 635 -45.05 -7.25 -18.93
CA LEU A 635 -44.12 -6.82 -17.89
C LEU A 635 -44.60 -5.54 -17.18
N GLU A 636 -45.22 -4.60 -17.91
CA GLU A 636 -45.83 -3.40 -17.35
C GLU A 636 -47.06 -3.74 -16.46
N ASN A 637 -47.92 -4.63 -16.90
CA ASN A 637 -49.06 -5.12 -16.11
C ASN A 637 -48.61 -5.86 -14.83
N ALA A 638 -47.48 -6.55 -14.90
CA ALA A 638 -46.83 -7.17 -13.73
C ALA A 638 -46.08 -6.16 -12.83
N ALA A 639 -46.09 -4.89 -13.19
CA ALA A 639 -45.34 -3.80 -12.54
C ALA A 639 -43.81 -4.04 -12.48
N LEU A 640 -43.28 -4.87 -13.37
CA LEU A 640 -41.84 -5.13 -13.45
C LEU A 640 -41.09 -4.04 -14.24
N ILE A 641 -41.81 -3.34 -15.13
CA ILE A 641 -41.29 -2.18 -15.88
C ILE A 641 -42.26 -1.02 -15.81
N SER A 642 -41.76 0.17 -16.17
CA SER A 642 -42.55 1.39 -16.37
C SER A 642 -42.11 2.08 -17.65
N PRO A 643 -42.79 3.14 -18.11
CA PRO A 643 -42.36 3.90 -19.30
C PRO A 643 -40.94 4.53 -19.14
N SER A 644 -40.41 4.61 -17.94
CA SER A 644 -39.05 5.12 -17.65
C SER A 644 -37.99 4.02 -17.49
N GLY A 645 -38.34 2.76 -17.65
CA GLY A 645 -37.44 1.61 -17.55
C GLY A 645 -37.85 0.56 -16.52
N ILE A 646 -36.90 -0.21 -16.03
CA ILE A 646 -37.11 -1.27 -15.04
C ILE A 646 -37.54 -0.68 -13.69
N THR A 647 -38.49 -1.37 -13.02
CA THR A 647 -38.90 -0.99 -11.64
C THR A 647 -38.09 -1.77 -10.60
N ASN A 648 -38.22 -1.35 -9.34
CA ASN A 648 -37.65 -2.12 -8.20
C ASN A 648 -38.21 -3.55 -8.12
N ALA A 649 -39.42 -3.74 -8.53
CA ALA A 649 -40.04 -5.09 -8.67
C ALA A 649 -39.38 -5.89 -9.78
N GLY A 650 -39.06 -5.25 -10.90
CA GLY A 650 -38.32 -5.87 -11.99
C GLY A 650 -36.89 -6.25 -11.62
N LEU A 651 -36.17 -5.38 -10.98
CA LEU A 651 -34.84 -5.68 -10.45
C LEU A 651 -34.85 -6.85 -9.44
N LYS A 652 -35.85 -6.87 -8.57
CA LYS A 652 -36.07 -7.97 -7.61
C LYS A 652 -36.40 -9.30 -8.28
N ALA A 653 -37.11 -9.28 -9.39
CA ALA A 653 -37.41 -10.46 -10.20
C ALA A 653 -36.15 -10.98 -10.92
N LEU A 654 -35.20 -10.12 -11.27
CA LEU A 654 -33.92 -10.51 -11.88
C LEU A 654 -32.90 -11.00 -10.86
N GLU A 655 -33.03 -10.68 -9.56
CA GLU A 655 -32.02 -11.00 -8.53
C GLU A 655 -31.65 -12.50 -8.44
N PRO A 656 -32.58 -13.49 -8.58
CA PRO A 656 -32.19 -14.90 -8.59
C PRO A 656 -31.24 -15.28 -9.74
N TYR A 657 -31.26 -14.50 -10.84
CA TYR A 657 -30.47 -14.72 -12.05
C TYR A 657 -29.18 -13.89 -12.10
N ARG A 658 -28.90 -13.11 -11.07
CA ARG A 658 -27.72 -12.26 -11.00
C ARG A 658 -26.46 -13.08 -10.78
N ALA A 659 -25.45 -12.87 -11.61
CA ALA A 659 -24.11 -13.38 -11.38
C ALA A 659 -23.47 -12.61 -10.21
N LYS A 660 -23.14 -13.33 -9.15
CA LYS A 660 -22.63 -12.74 -7.89
C LYS A 660 -21.13 -12.88 -7.76
N ARG A 661 -20.57 -13.93 -8.35
CA ARG A 661 -19.17 -14.33 -8.17
C ARG A 661 -18.47 -14.56 -9.48
N ALA A 662 -17.16 -14.35 -9.47
CA ALA A 662 -16.24 -14.79 -10.51
C ALA A 662 -15.07 -15.54 -9.86
N ILE A 663 -14.80 -16.74 -10.37
CA ILE A 663 -13.75 -17.63 -9.87
C ILE A 663 -12.75 -17.82 -11.00
N PHE A 664 -11.47 -17.54 -10.73
CA PHE A 664 -10.38 -17.69 -11.68
C PHE A 664 -9.45 -18.82 -11.24
N PHE A 665 -9.29 -19.84 -12.07
CA PHE A 665 -8.31 -20.89 -11.81
C PHE A 665 -6.95 -20.49 -12.37
N ALA A 666 -6.06 -20.05 -11.50
CA ALA A 666 -4.77 -19.47 -11.83
C ALA A 666 -3.59 -20.18 -11.14
N ALA A 667 -3.80 -21.42 -10.65
CA ALA A 667 -2.80 -22.11 -9.86
C ALA A 667 -1.74 -22.87 -10.70
N GLY A 668 -1.94 -23.01 -12.02
CA GLY A 668 -1.16 -23.84 -12.92
C GLY A 668 0.25 -23.31 -13.21
N PHE A 669 1.14 -24.21 -13.62
CA PHE A 669 2.57 -23.95 -13.90
C PHE A 669 2.81 -23.20 -15.22
N GLY A 670 1.89 -23.31 -16.19
CA GLY A 670 2.03 -22.70 -17.52
C GLY A 670 3.26 -23.20 -18.31
N SER A 671 3.66 -24.45 -18.17
CA SER A 671 4.91 -25.00 -18.74
C SER A 671 5.02 -24.88 -20.26
N ARG A 672 3.92 -24.80 -20.99
CA ARG A 672 3.89 -24.62 -22.45
C ARG A 672 4.29 -23.21 -22.89
N MET A 673 4.30 -22.24 -21.98
CA MET A 673 4.70 -20.84 -22.24
C MET A 673 6.14 -20.53 -21.78
N LEU A 674 6.95 -21.55 -21.47
CA LEU A 674 8.36 -21.34 -21.21
C LEU A 674 9.06 -20.67 -22.41
N PRO A 675 10.00 -19.70 -22.19
CA PRO A 675 10.65 -19.40 -20.91
C PRO A 675 9.95 -18.33 -20.05
N ILE A 676 8.91 -17.69 -20.53
CA ILE A 676 8.29 -16.52 -19.85
C ILE A 676 7.73 -16.93 -18.48
N THR A 677 7.10 -18.10 -18.40
CA THR A 677 6.47 -18.55 -17.15
C THR A 677 7.46 -19.05 -16.09
N VAL A 678 8.78 -18.95 -16.32
CA VAL A 678 9.77 -19.16 -15.25
C VAL A 678 9.59 -18.15 -14.11
N ASN A 679 9.31 -16.88 -14.46
CA ASN A 679 9.24 -15.78 -13.51
C ASN A 679 7.87 -15.08 -13.46
N THR A 680 6.97 -15.37 -14.39
CA THR A 680 5.68 -14.70 -14.50
C THR A 680 4.57 -15.74 -14.61
N PRO A 681 3.62 -15.82 -13.68
CA PRO A 681 2.43 -16.67 -13.85
C PRO A 681 1.73 -16.39 -15.17
N LYS A 682 1.24 -17.43 -15.86
CA LYS A 682 0.58 -17.32 -17.16
C LYS A 682 -0.49 -16.21 -17.22
N PRO A 683 -1.36 -16.04 -16.24
CA PRO A 683 -2.37 -14.98 -16.24
C PRO A 683 -1.82 -13.56 -16.19
N LEU A 684 -0.60 -13.38 -15.66
CA LEU A 684 0.05 -12.08 -15.52
C LEU A 684 0.94 -11.72 -16.72
N VAL A 685 1.08 -12.63 -17.70
CA VAL A 685 1.77 -12.33 -18.96
C VAL A 685 1.02 -11.20 -19.68
N ARG A 686 1.76 -10.27 -20.25
CA ARG A 686 1.19 -9.09 -20.92
C ARG A 686 1.03 -9.36 -22.40
N VAL A 687 -0.13 -9.03 -22.95
CA VAL A 687 -0.39 -9.01 -24.39
C VAL A 687 -0.74 -7.57 -24.77
N TRP A 688 0.04 -6.97 -25.69
CA TRP A 688 -0.04 -5.53 -26.05
C TRP A 688 0.03 -4.61 -24.81
N GLY A 689 0.90 -4.96 -23.86
CA GLY A 689 1.15 -4.18 -22.66
C GLY A 689 0.15 -4.37 -21.51
N VAL A 690 -0.95 -5.15 -21.71
CA VAL A 690 -1.98 -5.41 -20.69
C VAL A 690 -1.90 -6.88 -20.27
N ARG A 691 -1.97 -7.17 -18.96
CA ARG A 691 -1.98 -8.56 -18.47
C ARG A 691 -3.21 -9.31 -18.98
N ILE A 692 -3.06 -10.58 -19.32
CA ILE A 692 -4.16 -11.41 -19.83
C ILE A 692 -5.37 -11.35 -18.89
N ILE A 693 -5.15 -11.57 -17.60
CA ILE A 693 -6.20 -11.56 -16.58
C ILE A 693 -6.91 -10.20 -16.42
N ASP A 694 -6.22 -9.08 -16.68
CA ASP A 694 -6.79 -7.74 -16.50
C ASP A 694 -8.03 -7.52 -17.34
N ARG A 695 -8.06 -8.03 -18.58
CA ARG A 695 -9.23 -7.90 -19.46
C ARG A 695 -10.45 -8.65 -18.97
N LEU A 696 -10.23 -9.83 -18.38
CA LEU A 696 -11.29 -10.61 -17.74
C LEU A 696 -11.79 -9.94 -16.47
N LEU A 697 -10.88 -9.45 -15.63
CA LEU A 697 -11.23 -8.72 -14.40
C LEU A 697 -12.01 -7.45 -14.71
N ASP A 698 -11.56 -6.66 -15.69
CA ASP A 698 -12.23 -5.43 -16.11
C ASP A 698 -13.66 -5.74 -16.64
N ALA A 699 -13.85 -6.84 -17.38
CA ALA A 699 -15.16 -7.26 -17.89
C ALA A 699 -16.09 -7.75 -16.77
N VAL A 700 -15.57 -8.57 -15.84
CA VAL A 700 -16.29 -9.06 -14.65
C VAL A 700 -16.78 -7.90 -13.79
N ILE A 701 -15.91 -6.95 -13.55
CA ILE A 701 -16.22 -5.75 -12.78
C ILE A 701 -17.25 -4.90 -13.52
N THR A 702 -17.09 -4.69 -14.84
CA THR A 702 -18.06 -3.96 -15.69
C THR A 702 -19.44 -4.61 -15.68
N ALA A 703 -19.52 -5.93 -15.63
CA ALA A 703 -20.80 -6.66 -15.50
C ALA A 703 -21.43 -6.53 -14.10
N GLY A 704 -20.78 -5.90 -13.14
CA GLY A 704 -21.27 -5.71 -11.77
C GLY A 704 -21.22 -6.99 -10.93
N ILE A 705 -20.23 -7.85 -11.16
CA ILE A 705 -19.97 -9.06 -10.39
C ILE A 705 -19.04 -8.68 -9.23
N GLU A 706 -19.46 -8.95 -8.02
CA GLU A 706 -18.92 -8.35 -6.79
C GLU A 706 -17.85 -9.16 -6.08
N GLU A 707 -18.06 -10.46 -6.01
CA GLU A 707 -17.16 -11.36 -5.34
C GLU A 707 -16.21 -11.97 -6.37
N ILE A 708 -14.91 -11.60 -6.33
CA ILE A 708 -13.90 -12.07 -7.28
C ILE A 708 -12.85 -12.87 -6.53
N TYR A 709 -12.71 -14.14 -6.90
CA TYR A 709 -11.78 -15.07 -6.28
C TYR A 709 -10.78 -15.57 -7.31
N ILE A 710 -9.49 -15.50 -6.98
CA ILE A 710 -8.41 -16.07 -7.77
C ILE A 710 -7.76 -17.20 -6.98
N ILE A 711 -7.89 -18.43 -7.49
CA ILE A 711 -7.23 -19.59 -6.91
C ILE A 711 -5.83 -19.67 -7.48
N ARG A 712 -4.82 -19.40 -6.66
CA ARG A 712 -3.42 -19.29 -7.06
C ARG A 712 -2.55 -20.39 -6.45
N GLY A 713 -1.45 -20.73 -7.10
CA GLY A 713 -0.52 -21.78 -6.66
C GLY A 713 0.92 -21.48 -7.07
N TYR A 714 1.30 -21.74 -8.29
CA TYR A 714 2.61 -21.43 -8.83
C TYR A 714 2.88 -19.92 -8.82
N LEU A 715 4.02 -19.52 -8.26
CA LEU A 715 4.41 -18.10 -8.09
C LEU A 715 3.28 -17.25 -7.50
N LYS A 716 2.58 -17.76 -6.51
CA LYS A 716 1.37 -17.15 -5.95
C LYS A 716 1.56 -15.71 -5.50
N ASP A 717 2.73 -15.37 -4.96
CA ASP A 717 3.01 -14.03 -4.42
C ASP A 717 3.08 -12.96 -5.53
N GLU A 718 3.34 -13.37 -6.78
CA GLU A 718 3.31 -12.47 -7.94
C GLU A 718 1.90 -11.92 -8.24
N PHE A 719 0.85 -12.56 -7.75
CA PHE A 719 -0.52 -12.08 -7.92
C PHE A 719 -0.87 -10.89 -7.01
N ASP A 720 -0.09 -10.63 -5.97
CA ASP A 720 -0.38 -9.54 -5.02
C ASP A 720 -0.42 -8.16 -5.72
N GLN A 721 0.34 -7.98 -6.81
CA GLN A 721 0.27 -6.79 -7.66
C GLN A 721 -1.11 -6.50 -8.26
N LEU A 722 -2.01 -7.51 -8.34
CA LEU A 722 -3.37 -7.29 -8.81
C LEU A 722 -4.19 -6.44 -7.84
N LEU A 723 -3.89 -6.48 -6.55
CA LEU A 723 -4.63 -5.75 -5.52
C LEU A 723 -4.48 -4.23 -5.66
N GLU A 724 -3.42 -3.76 -6.31
CA GLU A 724 -3.23 -2.33 -6.58
C GLU A 724 -4.33 -1.78 -7.51
N LYS A 725 -4.67 -2.53 -8.57
CA LYS A 725 -5.71 -2.16 -9.53
C LYS A 725 -7.09 -2.72 -9.13
N TYR A 726 -7.13 -3.88 -8.49
CA TYR A 726 -8.35 -4.64 -8.19
C TYR A 726 -8.45 -4.99 -6.69
N PRO A 727 -8.67 -4.02 -5.82
CA PRO A 727 -8.68 -4.23 -4.36
C PRO A 727 -9.80 -5.17 -3.89
N MET A 728 -10.85 -5.40 -4.73
CA MET A 728 -11.94 -6.32 -4.45
C MET A 728 -11.58 -7.81 -4.64
N VAL A 729 -10.45 -8.12 -5.26
CA VAL A 729 -10.01 -9.51 -5.49
C VAL A 729 -9.62 -10.19 -4.18
N SER A 730 -10.07 -11.42 -4.01
CA SER A 730 -9.69 -12.29 -2.89
C SER A 730 -8.89 -13.48 -3.41
N PHE A 731 -7.78 -13.80 -2.74
CA PHE A 731 -6.94 -14.95 -3.12
C PHE A 731 -7.24 -16.17 -2.27
N ILE A 732 -7.25 -17.34 -2.93
CA ILE A 732 -7.29 -18.66 -2.28
C ILE A 732 -6.05 -19.42 -2.74
N ASP A 733 -5.18 -19.79 -1.79
CA ASP A 733 -3.97 -20.51 -2.09
C ASP A 733 -4.23 -22.01 -2.22
N ASN A 734 -3.84 -22.59 -3.38
CA ASN A 734 -3.91 -24.02 -3.60
C ASN A 734 -2.55 -24.69 -3.30
N PRO A 735 -2.38 -25.37 -2.16
CA PRO A 735 -1.12 -26.02 -1.81
C PRO A 735 -0.87 -27.32 -2.58
N GLN A 736 -1.84 -27.83 -3.34
CA GLN A 736 -1.78 -29.09 -4.09
C GLN A 736 -1.64 -28.90 -5.60
N TYR A 737 -1.36 -27.67 -6.05
CA TYR A 737 -1.33 -27.30 -7.47
C TYR A 737 -0.30 -28.09 -8.31
N ASP A 738 0.75 -28.63 -7.67
CA ASP A 738 1.84 -29.38 -8.31
C ASP A 738 1.66 -30.91 -8.25
N THR A 739 0.68 -31.38 -7.47
CA THR A 739 0.43 -32.80 -7.22
C THR A 739 -0.92 -33.29 -7.73
N THR A 740 -1.82 -32.38 -8.09
CA THR A 740 -3.17 -32.66 -8.59
C THR A 740 -3.49 -31.78 -9.79
N ASN A 741 -4.55 -32.09 -10.52
CA ASN A 741 -5.08 -31.20 -11.56
C ASN A 741 -5.98 -30.11 -10.93
N ASN A 742 -6.57 -29.23 -11.76
CA ASN A 742 -7.35 -28.07 -11.34
C ASN A 742 -8.63 -28.41 -10.54
N ILE A 743 -9.05 -29.66 -10.46
CA ILE A 743 -10.10 -30.13 -9.54
C ILE A 743 -9.77 -29.82 -8.08
N SER A 744 -8.48 -29.75 -7.69
CA SER A 744 -8.10 -29.32 -6.35
C SER A 744 -8.37 -27.83 -6.11
N SER A 745 -8.23 -26.99 -7.12
CA SER A 745 -8.65 -25.59 -7.09
C SER A 745 -10.16 -25.45 -6.92
N ALA A 746 -10.93 -26.27 -7.66
CA ALA A 746 -12.38 -26.31 -7.53
C ALA A 746 -12.84 -26.80 -6.14
N LEU A 747 -12.13 -27.75 -5.54
CA LEU A 747 -12.40 -28.23 -4.19
C LEU A 747 -12.25 -27.11 -3.13
N LEU A 748 -11.27 -26.24 -3.28
CA LEU A 748 -11.08 -25.09 -2.40
C LEU A 748 -12.15 -24.02 -2.60
N ALA A 749 -12.67 -23.90 -3.81
CA ALA A 749 -13.73 -22.94 -4.19
C ALA A 749 -15.14 -23.54 -4.12
N LYS A 750 -15.33 -24.77 -3.61
CA LYS A 750 -16.59 -25.54 -3.72
C LYS A 750 -17.85 -24.79 -3.27
N ASP A 751 -17.72 -23.95 -2.24
CA ASP A 751 -18.85 -23.20 -1.67
C ASP A 751 -19.12 -21.87 -2.42
N LEU A 752 -18.37 -21.57 -3.49
CA LEU A 752 -18.46 -20.30 -4.24
C LEU A 752 -19.17 -20.43 -5.60
N PHE A 753 -19.54 -21.63 -6.03
CA PHE A 753 -20.11 -21.85 -7.37
C PHE A 753 -21.55 -21.35 -7.57
N GLU A 754 -22.27 -20.99 -6.52
CA GLU A 754 -23.66 -20.52 -6.65
C GLU A 754 -23.70 -19.14 -7.34
N ASN A 755 -24.40 -19.03 -8.47
CA ASN A 755 -24.48 -17.83 -9.29
C ASN A 755 -23.10 -17.25 -9.65
N ALA A 756 -22.20 -18.13 -10.09
CA ALA A 756 -20.79 -17.79 -10.31
C ALA A 756 -20.35 -18.01 -11.76
N TYR A 757 -19.56 -17.10 -12.29
CA TYR A 757 -18.70 -17.37 -13.42
C TYR A 757 -17.44 -18.10 -12.97
N VAL A 758 -16.97 -19.02 -13.81
CA VAL A 758 -15.70 -19.72 -13.64
C VAL A 758 -14.87 -19.52 -14.90
N PHE A 759 -13.63 -19.09 -14.73
CA PHE A 759 -12.70 -18.81 -15.82
C PHE A 759 -11.41 -19.61 -15.65
N GLU A 760 -10.94 -20.19 -16.76
CA GLU A 760 -9.51 -20.43 -16.91
C GLU A 760 -8.81 -19.09 -17.10
N SER A 761 -7.64 -18.92 -16.49
CA SER A 761 -7.03 -17.60 -16.36
C SER A 761 -6.05 -17.22 -17.49
N ASP A 762 -6.05 -17.99 -18.55
CA ASP A 762 -5.24 -17.85 -19.77
C ASP A 762 -6.03 -17.34 -20.99
N LEU A 763 -7.24 -16.87 -20.76
CA LEU A 763 -8.15 -16.36 -21.76
C LEU A 763 -7.92 -14.89 -22.03
N LEU A 764 -7.58 -14.52 -23.24
CA LEU A 764 -7.52 -13.15 -23.72
C LEU A 764 -8.90 -12.70 -24.22
N LEU A 765 -9.63 -11.96 -23.39
CA LEU A 765 -10.95 -11.45 -23.74
C LEU A 765 -10.86 -10.22 -24.64
N ALA A 766 -11.40 -10.29 -25.85
CA ALA A 766 -11.50 -9.17 -26.77
C ALA A 766 -12.88 -8.47 -26.70
N ASN A 767 -13.95 -9.23 -26.42
CA ASN A 767 -15.31 -8.71 -26.34
C ASN A 767 -15.85 -8.78 -24.90
N PRO A 768 -15.81 -7.69 -24.12
CA PRO A 768 -16.28 -7.68 -22.73
C PRO A 768 -17.77 -7.98 -22.55
N SER A 769 -18.61 -7.78 -23.60
CA SER A 769 -20.06 -8.02 -23.52
C SER A 769 -20.44 -9.50 -23.38
N LEU A 770 -19.46 -10.41 -23.53
CA LEU A 770 -19.66 -11.82 -23.22
C LEU A 770 -19.92 -12.04 -21.72
N ILE A 771 -19.45 -11.17 -20.86
CA ILE A 771 -19.66 -11.27 -19.41
C ILE A 771 -20.86 -10.40 -19.05
N GLN A 772 -21.99 -11.04 -18.72
CA GLN A 772 -23.27 -10.41 -18.49
C GLN A 772 -23.64 -10.46 -17.00
N LYS A 773 -24.30 -9.42 -16.52
CA LYS A 773 -24.75 -9.29 -15.13
C LYS A 773 -25.79 -10.36 -14.74
N TYR A 774 -26.67 -10.74 -15.67
CA TYR A 774 -27.74 -11.70 -15.43
C TYR A 774 -27.59 -12.90 -16.36
N GLN A 775 -27.80 -14.09 -15.82
CA GLN A 775 -27.72 -15.35 -16.57
C GLN A 775 -28.93 -16.25 -16.22
N TYR A 776 -29.67 -16.70 -17.25
CA TYR A 776 -30.87 -17.48 -17.02
C TYR A 776 -30.58 -18.90 -16.52
N ARG A 777 -29.53 -19.53 -17.05
CA ARG A 777 -29.15 -20.92 -16.77
C ARG A 777 -27.61 -21.13 -16.80
N SER A 778 -27.16 -22.28 -16.28
CA SER A 778 -25.77 -22.71 -16.38
C SER A 778 -25.34 -22.89 -17.82
N ASN A 779 -24.18 -22.40 -18.19
CA ASN A 779 -23.70 -22.43 -19.58
C ASN A 779 -22.17 -22.41 -19.67
N TYR A 780 -21.66 -22.86 -20.82
CA TYR A 780 -20.28 -22.68 -21.28
C TYR A 780 -20.25 -21.82 -22.53
N LEU A 781 -19.26 -20.95 -22.65
CA LEU A 781 -18.93 -20.30 -23.90
C LEU A 781 -18.33 -21.32 -24.86
N ALA A 782 -18.83 -21.33 -26.08
CA ALA A 782 -18.30 -22.17 -27.14
C ALA A 782 -18.67 -21.61 -28.54
N PHE A 783 -17.95 -22.00 -29.56
CA PHE A 783 -18.18 -21.64 -30.94
C PHE A 783 -18.20 -22.87 -31.86
N PRO A 784 -19.02 -22.87 -32.95
CA PRO A 784 -19.12 -24.04 -33.84
C PRO A 784 -17.87 -24.16 -34.71
N VAL A 785 -17.37 -25.39 -34.86
CA VAL A 785 -16.26 -25.75 -35.75
C VAL A 785 -16.57 -27.02 -36.53
N GLU A 786 -15.98 -27.17 -37.75
CA GLU A 786 -16.10 -28.37 -38.53
C GLU A 786 -15.28 -29.52 -37.96
N GLU A 787 -14.09 -29.24 -37.43
CA GLU A 787 -13.18 -30.16 -36.77
C GLU A 787 -12.28 -29.37 -35.77
N THR A 788 -11.81 -30.05 -34.74
CA THR A 788 -10.89 -29.48 -33.76
C THR A 788 -10.02 -30.56 -33.11
N GLU A 789 -8.84 -30.18 -32.63
CA GLU A 789 -7.98 -31.00 -31.75
C GLU A 789 -8.18 -30.66 -30.28
N ASP A 790 -8.92 -29.59 -29.97
CA ASP A 790 -9.20 -29.10 -28.62
C ASP A 790 -10.48 -29.74 -28.03
N TRP A 791 -10.77 -29.36 -26.77
CA TRP A 791 -11.98 -29.80 -26.09
C TRP A 791 -13.21 -29.25 -26.78
N CYS A 792 -14.20 -30.12 -26.98
CA CYS A 792 -15.42 -29.78 -27.69
C CYS A 792 -16.65 -30.49 -27.13
N PHE A 793 -17.82 -29.90 -27.39
CA PHE A 793 -19.13 -30.39 -26.97
C PHE A 793 -19.95 -30.93 -28.15
N THR A 794 -20.70 -31.98 -27.85
CA THR A 794 -21.90 -32.33 -28.63
C THR A 794 -23.13 -31.82 -27.88
N VAL A 795 -24.12 -31.30 -28.61
CA VAL A 795 -25.32 -30.68 -28.05
C VAL A 795 -26.58 -31.23 -28.70
N ASP A 796 -27.69 -31.19 -27.96
CA ASP A 796 -29.02 -31.49 -28.50
C ASP A 796 -29.62 -30.30 -29.28
N GLU A 797 -30.87 -30.44 -29.75
CA GLU A 797 -31.60 -29.38 -30.46
C GLU A 797 -31.89 -28.12 -29.60
N GLY A 798 -31.77 -28.22 -28.27
CA GLY A 798 -31.91 -27.15 -27.28
C GLY A 798 -30.60 -26.49 -26.84
N ASN A 799 -29.50 -26.85 -27.51
CA ASN A 799 -28.14 -26.45 -27.12
C ASN A 799 -27.70 -26.94 -25.71
N VAL A 800 -28.32 -28.01 -25.19
CA VAL A 800 -27.90 -28.69 -23.99
C VAL A 800 -26.71 -29.58 -24.32
N ILE A 801 -25.64 -29.49 -23.50
CA ILE A 801 -24.44 -30.31 -23.68
C ILE A 801 -24.78 -31.78 -23.36
N GLU A 802 -24.60 -32.66 -24.34
CA GLU A 802 -24.80 -34.11 -24.21
C GLU A 802 -23.50 -34.86 -23.96
N GLY A 803 -22.37 -34.29 -24.37
CA GLY A 803 -21.04 -34.92 -24.19
C GLY A 803 -19.88 -33.97 -24.41
N ILE A 804 -18.75 -34.34 -23.83
CA ILE A 804 -17.46 -33.64 -23.99
C ILE A 804 -16.42 -34.62 -24.55
N ALA A 805 -15.57 -34.15 -25.47
CA ALA A 805 -14.47 -34.94 -26.02
C ALA A 805 -13.25 -34.02 -26.29
N LYS A 806 -12.04 -34.60 -26.25
CA LYS A 806 -10.85 -33.95 -26.73
C LYS A 806 -10.60 -34.32 -28.18
N GLY A 807 -10.83 -33.33 -29.06
CA GLY A 807 -10.74 -33.50 -30.52
C GLY A 807 -11.96 -34.10 -31.14
N SER A 808 -12.36 -33.60 -32.29
CA SER A 808 -13.43 -34.13 -33.14
C SER A 808 -13.13 -33.90 -34.61
N SER A 809 -13.36 -34.90 -35.43
CA SER A 809 -13.36 -34.81 -36.91
C SER A 809 -14.77 -34.64 -37.50
N GLN A 810 -15.73 -34.34 -36.65
CA GLN A 810 -17.13 -34.05 -37.01
C GLN A 810 -17.49 -32.66 -36.49
N PRO A 811 -18.46 -31.96 -37.07
CA PRO A 811 -18.94 -30.67 -36.58
C PRO A 811 -19.28 -30.75 -35.09
N CYS A 812 -18.73 -29.84 -34.31
CA CYS A 812 -18.89 -29.78 -32.86
C CYS A 812 -18.80 -28.33 -32.37
N TRP A 813 -18.95 -28.14 -31.06
CA TRP A 813 -18.78 -26.85 -30.42
C TRP A 813 -17.46 -26.82 -29.67
N GLN A 814 -16.47 -26.06 -30.16
CA GLN A 814 -15.19 -25.92 -29.46
C GLN A 814 -15.41 -25.16 -28.16
N MET A 815 -14.98 -25.75 -27.06
CA MET A 815 -15.09 -25.21 -25.71
C MET A 815 -14.17 -24.02 -25.53
N VAL A 816 -14.67 -23.00 -24.81
CA VAL A 816 -13.86 -21.92 -24.26
C VAL A 816 -13.86 -22.07 -22.74
N GLY A 817 -12.73 -21.89 -22.10
CA GLY A 817 -12.55 -22.06 -20.64
C GLY A 817 -13.29 -21.04 -19.77
N ALA A 818 -14.52 -20.66 -20.17
CA ALA A 818 -15.37 -19.72 -19.45
C ALA A 818 -16.79 -20.29 -19.32
N SER A 819 -17.28 -20.41 -18.09
CA SER A 819 -18.61 -20.96 -17.76
C SER A 819 -19.36 -20.12 -16.72
N TYR A 820 -20.68 -20.28 -16.67
CA TYR A 820 -21.52 -19.74 -15.61
C TYR A 820 -22.34 -20.85 -14.97
N TRP A 821 -22.48 -20.79 -13.65
CA TRP A 821 -23.20 -21.79 -12.84
C TRP A 821 -24.29 -21.10 -12.02
N ASN A 822 -25.55 -21.47 -12.24
CA ASN A 822 -26.68 -20.97 -11.47
C ASN A 822 -26.65 -21.49 -10.01
N ALA A 823 -27.51 -20.95 -9.15
CA ALA A 823 -27.54 -21.33 -7.74
C ALA A 823 -27.79 -22.83 -7.50
N SER A 824 -28.66 -23.48 -8.32
CA SER A 824 -29.00 -24.90 -8.18
C SER A 824 -27.82 -25.80 -8.56
N ASP A 825 -27.17 -25.50 -9.70
CA ASP A 825 -26.05 -26.31 -10.20
C ASP A 825 -24.78 -26.04 -9.39
N GLY A 826 -24.56 -24.80 -8.94
CA GLY A 826 -23.47 -24.44 -8.01
C GLY A 826 -23.55 -25.23 -6.69
N LYS A 827 -24.74 -25.38 -6.12
CA LYS A 827 -24.94 -26.23 -4.93
C LYS A 827 -24.64 -27.70 -5.20
N ARG A 828 -25.02 -28.22 -6.37
CA ARG A 828 -24.68 -29.60 -6.74
C ARG A 828 -23.19 -29.79 -6.91
N LEU A 829 -22.47 -28.82 -7.49
CA LEU A 829 -21.01 -28.85 -7.60
C LEU A 829 -20.34 -28.88 -6.24
N ALA A 830 -20.85 -28.09 -5.26
CA ALA A 830 -20.33 -28.09 -3.90
C ALA A 830 -20.40 -29.47 -3.24
N GLU A 831 -21.39 -30.30 -3.60
CA GLU A 831 -21.53 -31.68 -3.14
C GLU A 831 -20.68 -32.64 -3.98
N ASP A 832 -20.72 -32.54 -5.31
CA ASP A 832 -20.13 -33.52 -6.21
C ASP A 832 -18.60 -33.42 -6.31
N ILE A 833 -18.02 -32.22 -6.26
CA ILE A 833 -16.58 -32.03 -6.34
C ILE A 833 -15.82 -32.78 -5.21
N PRO A 834 -16.18 -32.63 -3.92
CA PRO A 834 -15.55 -33.40 -2.85
C PRO A 834 -15.73 -34.92 -2.99
N ASP A 835 -16.91 -35.36 -3.42
CA ASP A 835 -17.23 -36.77 -3.60
C ASP A 835 -16.36 -37.39 -4.70
N VAL A 836 -16.25 -36.73 -5.85
CA VAL A 836 -15.43 -37.20 -6.98
C VAL A 836 -13.95 -37.13 -6.62
N PHE A 837 -13.46 -36.02 -6.08
CA PHE A 837 -12.04 -35.85 -5.71
C PHE A 837 -11.54 -36.94 -4.76
N ASN A 838 -12.37 -37.35 -3.79
CA ASN A 838 -12.02 -38.37 -2.79
C ASN A 838 -12.28 -39.80 -3.25
N SER A 839 -12.85 -40.03 -4.43
CA SER A 839 -13.25 -41.36 -4.91
C SER A 839 -12.07 -42.26 -5.30
N SER A 840 -11.00 -41.70 -5.87
CA SER A 840 -9.79 -42.44 -6.26
C SER A 840 -8.57 -41.51 -6.41
N ALA A 841 -7.38 -42.09 -6.61
CA ALA A 841 -6.17 -41.30 -6.92
C ALA A 841 -6.22 -40.68 -8.32
N GLU A 842 -6.82 -41.38 -9.28
CA GLU A 842 -7.02 -40.92 -10.64
C GLU A 842 -7.99 -39.74 -10.70
N ALA A 843 -9.01 -39.69 -9.84
CA ALA A 843 -9.98 -38.62 -9.73
C ALA A 843 -9.35 -37.29 -9.30
N LYS A 844 -8.16 -37.30 -8.72
CA LYS A 844 -7.40 -36.09 -8.39
C LYS A 844 -6.65 -35.49 -9.58
N GLN A 845 -6.61 -36.22 -10.70
CA GLN A 845 -5.89 -35.83 -11.93
C GLN A 845 -6.83 -35.41 -13.06
N ILE A 846 -8.15 -35.38 -12.84
CA ILE A 846 -9.13 -34.91 -13.82
C ILE A 846 -9.24 -33.38 -13.78
N PHE A 847 -9.82 -32.81 -14.82
CA PHE A 847 -10.23 -31.41 -14.80
C PHE A 847 -11.50 -31.23 -13.95
N TRP A 848 -11.71 -30.05 -13.40
CA TRP A 848 -12.81 -29.77 -12.47
C TRP A 848 -14.18 -29.89 -13.14
N ASP A 849 -14.27 -29.49 -14.41
CA ASP A 849 -15.47 -29.54 -15.23
C ASP A 849 -15.86 -30.94 -15.65
N ASP A 850 -14.91 -31.90 -15.67
CA ASP A 850 -15.23 -33.32 -15.84
C ASP A 850 -16.25 -33.81 -14.79
N VAL A 851 -16.31 -33.18 -13.61
CA VAL A 851 -17.27 -33.53 -12.56
C VAL A 851 -18.72 -33.46 -13.07
N ALA A 852 -19.05 -32.35 -13.72
CA ALA A 852 -20.42 -32.13 -14.24
C ALA A 852 -20.62 -32.68 -15.66
N LEU A 853 -19.58 -32.67 -16.50
CA LEU A 853 -19.67 -32.97 -17.92
C LEU A 853 -19.40 -34.45 -18.27
N ASP A 854 -18.63 -35.16 -17.43
CA ASP A 854 -18.29 -36.58 -17.68
C ASP A 854 -18.68 -37.51 -16.53
N ARG A 855 -18.47 -37.12 -15.26
CA ARG A 855 -18.63 -38.01 -14.09
C ARG A 855 -20.10 -38.08 -13.58
N ARG A 856 -20.82 -36.97 -13.68
CA ARG A 856 -22.19 -36.80 -13.16
C ARG A 856 -23.13 -36.05 -14.12
N PRO A 857 -23.04 -36.26 -15.46
CA PRO A 857 -23.76 -35.47 -16.44
C PRO A 857 -25.29 -35.51 -16.24
N GLU A 858 -25.81 -36.59 -15.69
CA GLU A 858 -27.25 -36.77 -15.41
C GLU A 858 -27.79 -35.83 -14.33
N ARG A 859 -26.92 -35.16 -13.55
CA ARG A 859 -27.32 -34.22 -12.49
C ARG A 859 -27.45 -32.79 -12.99
N TYR A 860 -26.97 -32.49 -14.19
CA TYR A 860 -26.83 -31.12 -14.68
C TYR A 860 -27.53 -30.92 -16.03
N SER A 861 -27.97 -29.68 -16.28
CA SER A 861 -28.49 -29.27 -17.59
C SER A 861 -27.73 -28.01 -18.00
N ILE A 862 -26.59 -28.20 -18.63
CA ILE A 862 -25.66 -27.13 -18.98
C ILE A 862 -25.83 -26.84 -20.47
N HIS A 863 -25.90 -25.55 -20.85
CA HIS A 863 -26.14 -25.14 -22.22
C HIS A 863 -24.89 -24.54 -22.85
N VAL A 864 -24.77 -24.67 -24.15
CA VAL A 864 -23.80 -23.88 -24.91
C VAL A 864 -24.34 -22.46 -25.09
N ARG A 865 -23.51 -21.47 -24.75
CA ARG A 865 -23.72 -20.06 -25.09
C ARG A 865 -22.73 -19.69 -26.17
N GLN A 866 -23.25 -19.40 -27.36
CA GLN A 866 -22.41 -19.12 -28.53
C GLN A 866 -21.61 -17.84 -28.37
N CYS A 867 -20.34 -17.85 -28.75
CA CYS A 867 -19.45 -16.69 -28.95
C CYS A 867 -18.82 -16.78 -30.36
N ASP A 868 -18.11 -15.73 -30.75
CA ASP A 868 -17.25 -15.73 -31.94
C ASP A 868 -15.82 -16.10 -31.54
N PRO A 869 -15.06 -16.87 -32.35
CA PRO A 869 -13.65 -17.19 -32.07
C PRO A 869 -12.77 -15.95 -31.86
N SER A 870 -13.12 -14.81 -32.41
CA SER A 870 -12.43 -13.54 -32.21
C SER A 870 -12.77 -12.81 -30.92
N ASP A 871 -13.83 -13.20 -30.21
CA ASP A 871 -14.30 -12.57 -28.99
C ASP A 871 -13.42 -12.91 -27.79
N ILE A 872 -12.88 -14.12 -27.77
CA ILE A 872 -12.07 -14.65 -26.68
C ILE A 872 -11.10 -15.71 -27.23
N VAL A 873 -9.83 -15.58 -26.86
CA VAL A 873 -8.74 -16.44 -27.36
C VAL A 873 -8.00 -17.05 -26.18
N GLU A 874 -7.84 -18.36 -26.19
CA GLU A 874 -6.97 -19.07 -25.25
C GLU A 874 -5.51 -18.98 -25.73
N ILE A 875 -4.58 -18.63 -24.84
CA ILE A 875 -3.16 -18.53 -25.14
C ILE A 875 -2.43 -19.62 -24.38
N ASP A 876 -2.17 -20.73 -25.01
CA ASP A 876 -1.63 -21.91 -24.37
C ASP A 876 -0.12 -22.05 -24.50
N THR A 877 0.44 -21.58 -25.60
CA THR A 877 1.84 -21.77 -25.93
C THR A 877 2.59 -20.46 -26.12
N PHE A 878 3.91 -20.52 -25.99
CA PHE A 878 4.76 -19.35 -26.28
C PHE A 878 4.69 -18.95 -27.76
N GLN A 879 4.48 -19.92 -28.68
CA GLN A 879 4.32 -19.64 -30.09
C GLN A 879 3.04 -18.83 -30.37
N GLU A 880 1.93 -19.18 -29.79
CA GLU A 880 0.66 -18.43 -29.89
C GLU A 880 0.80 -17.01 -29.36
N LEU A 881 1.52 -16.85 -28.23
CA LEU A 881 1.83 -15.52 -27.69
C LEU A 881 2.66 -14.69 -28.67
N GLN A 882 3.66 -15.30 -29.34
CA GLN A 882 4.46 -14.62 -30.37
C GLN A 882 3.60 -14.24 -31.59
N GLU A 883 2.68 -15.10 -32.02
CA GLU A 883 1.77 -14.82 -33.15
C GLU A 883 0.83 -13.64 -32.83
N LEU A 884 0.41 -13.50 -31.56
CA LEU A 884 -0.44 -12.41 -31.12
C LEU A 884 0.30 -11.09 -30.88
N ASP A 885 1.48 -11.12 -30.27
CA ASP A 885 2.20 -9.92 -29.88
C ASP A 885 3.66 -9.94 -30.33
N GLN A 886 3.98 -8.99 -31.24
CA GLN A 886 5.32 -8.88 -31.84
C GLN A 886 6.41 -8.54 -30.80
N ALA A 887 6.05 -8.04 -29.63
CA ALA A 887 7.00 -7.76 -28.55
C ALA A 887 7.73 -9.03 -28.05
N TYR A 888 7.18 -10.22 -28.33
CA TYR A 888 7.79 -11.51 -27.98
C TYR A 888 8.61 -12.16 -29.10
N HIS A 889 8.75 -11.50 -30.24
CA HIS A 889 9.67 -11.94 -31.29
C HIS A 889 11.09 -11.51 -30.90
N ILE A 890 11.91 -12.48 -30.46
CA ILE A 890 13.33 -12.29 -30.10
C ILE A 890 14.21 -12.37 -31.36
#